data_121f445b77e8d0781ac95ddb7a8fec79
#
_entry.id   121f445b77e8d0781ac95ddb7a8fec79
#
_cell.length_a   1.000
_cell.length_b   1.000
_cell.length_c   1.000
_cell.angle_alpha   90.00
_cell.angle_beta   90.00
_cell.angle_gamma   90.00
#
_symmetry.space_group_name_H-M   'P 1'
#
loop_
_entity.id
_entity.type
_entity.pdbx_description
1 polymer ?
#
loop_
_entity_poly.entity_id
_entity_poly.type
_entity_poly.pdbx_seq_one_letter_code
_entity_poly.pdbx_strand_id
1 'polypeptide(L)'
;MTFLQSYISGIHNPGLVDSILKTSDEVYSNVLKHYNVKESATGLLLGNVQSGKTGQMLGIMSKLADEGYRLFILLTTDIVDLQRQTYNRVVSSLPLFTVLTERDEEKFRALSQTQPLVIVLKKNTTVLKRWKDLLVASNTFKGQPLVIFDDEGDAASLNTLVNRHRVSTINRRLDDIKATATSSLYFEVTATPQAIILQSMVSDWRPSFTNYFKPGAGYLGGNFFFSDPKSYCIRFTPEDELSDIKSDDDIPCPQGLQESIYTFLALCAHKKLNNESNCNFMIHPSSRVYVHSKFKEVIDGQLNLLQRSTDDRAFSENLKYVWKDLQSTRPDFEPFDDIKETVIQILDDAEIMVIPLNSKSFVCRDSNDPNALDLSKGFNIVVGGNTLGRGITFPHLQVVYYCRTSKKPQADTFWQHSRIFGYDREQELVRIFIPESLHKVFVELNKANEVIIKQVENGLDTCQIIYPNNIQPTRKNVLDAQYLNIAAGGVNYFPNDPIGYNTETIDEILAGAELTGDPSPVSKDLLLELLKHCGSNDPVDFDNRKFVSAIEALASKRPATKFKLIVRRGRDVSKGTGTLLSPNDRAMGERCQNDVVLTLYRVNGTLDKGWSGSPLWIPNIKLPEGFCFYDTNTIVGSSNAINGSDISRNGSQSDAGGTPSSMKVISIKQPWASLIMSGLKDVENRSWKINGTPCKILIHCGGNIDKPALTYLEYGFSEPGTEYINAVKMGLVPGIKELPRRSILGYATITKCESGYPSIWSSDEPGQIQWVIEDVFEFDQPITDIKGQLGVFSYPLDENSLPSAHRVGRNGLRLQENNLTLPVSDAVFKSFKKGFRFTLELTQSLRQALHINEDSSATRSIQSITVLHGVETKCFSLDDVFIIKARDKSYTPVEHFADELSDMLFYEIVFEIGNPL
;
A
#
# COMPACT_ATOMS: atom_id res chain seq x y z
N MET A 1 -40.82 21.87 -10.08
CA MET A 1 -39.79 20.90 -10.47
C MET A 1 -38.93 20.63 -9.25
N THR A 2 -38.83 19.40 -8.77
CA THR A 2 -37.96 19.06 -7.64
C THR A 2 -36.48 19.03 -8.05
N PHE A 3 -35.56 19.00 -7.11
CA PHE A 3 -34.11 18.91 -7.41
C PHE A 3 -33.78 17.63 -8.17
N LEU A 4 -34.39 16.50 -7.76
CA LEU A 4 -34.21 15.22 -8.43
C LEU A 4 -34.79 15.23 -9.84
N GLN A 5 -36.00 15.80 -10.05
CA GLN A 5 -36.60 15.95 -11.39
C GLN A 5 -35.73 16.81 -12.29
N SER A 6 -35.17 17.92 -11.77
CA SER A 6 -34.24 18.76 -12.50
C SER A 6 -32.98 18.02 -12.93
N TYR A 7 -32.41 17.22 -12.04
CA TYR A 7 -31.22 16.42 -12.34
C TYR A 7 -31.49 15.37 -13.44
N ILE A 8 -32.52 14.54 -13.27
CA ILE A 8 -32.80 13.45 -14.22
C ILE A 8 -33.25 13.97 -15.61
N SER A 9 -33.86 15.17 -15.69
CA SER A 9 -34.24 15.76 -16.98
C SER A 9 -33.07 16.07 -17.91
N GLY A 10 -31.87 16.21 -17.35
CA GLY A 10 -30.61 16.37 -18.10
C GLY A 10 -29.96 15.05 -18.55
N ILE A 11 -30.55 13.89 -18.22
CA ILE A 11 -29.99 12.57 -18.54
C ILE A 11 -30.75 11.94 -19.71
N HIS A 12 -30.05 11.69 -20.81
CA HIS A 12 -30.69 11.16 -22.04
C HIS A 12 -30.83 9.63 -22.07
N ASN A 13 -30.20 8.91 -21.14
CA ASN A 13 -30.25 7.43 -21.06
C ASN A 13 -31.33 6.98 -20.07
N PRO A 14 -32.47 6.39 -20.55
CA PRO A 14 -33.56 5.96 -19.69
C PRO A 14 -33.15 4.91 -18.64
N GLY A 15 -32.31 3.94 -19.02
CA GLY A 15 -31.81 2.90 -18.09
C GLY A 15 -30.95 3.46 -16.95
N LEU A 16 -30.21 4.55 -17.22
CA LEU A 16 -29.49 5.28 -16.19
C LEU A 16 -30.44 6.08 -15.28
N VAL A 17 -31.45 6.69 -15.83
CA VAL A 17 -32.49 7.40 -15.05
C VAL A 17 -33.17 6.44 -14.08
N ASP A 18 -33.63 5.28 -14.55
CA ASP A 18 -34.29 4.29 -13.72
C ASP A 18 -33.38 3.78 -12.60
N SER A 19 -32.08 3.53 -12.91
CA SER A 19 -31.07 3.14 -11.93
C SER A 19 -30.89 4.21 -10.86
N ILE A 20 -30.78 5.47 -11.24
CA ILE A 20 -30.59 6.60 -10.32
C ILE A 20 -31.82 6.79 -9.42
N LEU A 21 -33.00 6.73 -9.97
CA LEU A 21 -34.25 6.86 -9.19
C LEU A 21 -34.33 5.76 -8.14
N LYS A 22 -34.16 4.52 -8.57
CA LYS A 22 -34.20 3.36 -7.68
C LYS A 22 -33.13 3.46 -6.56
N THR A 23 -31.89 3.75 -6.93
CA THR A 23 -30.80 3.89 -5.95
C THR A 23 -31.09 5.04 -4.97
N SER A 24 -31.56 6.19 -5.46
CA SER A 24 -31.85 7.35 -4.61
C SER A 24 -32.93 7.04 -3.59
N ASP A 25 -33.99 6.31 -3.98
CA ASP A 25 -35.08 5.90 -3.09
C ASP A 25 -34.63 4.84 -2.08
N GLU A 26 -33.83 3.84 -2.49
CA GLU A 26 -33.26 2.82 -1.61
C GLU A 26 -32.33 3.45 -0.56
N VAL A 27 -31.42 4.33 -0.99
CA VAL A 27 -30.50 5.04 -0.06
C VAL A 27 -31.27 5.93 0.89
N TYR A 28 -32.26 6.70 0.38
CA TYR A 28 -33.08 7.52 1.25
C TYR A 28 -33.87 6.69 2.29
N SER A 29 -34.43 5.56 1.88
CA SER A 29 -35.08 4.61 2.80
C SER A 29 -34.15 4.13 3.91
N ASN A 30 -32.88 3.86 3.59
CA ASN A 30 -31.88 3.49 4.59
C ASN A 30 -31.47 4.68 5.47
N VAL A 31 -31.38 5.88 4.92
CA VAL A 31 -31.15 7.10 5.69
C VAL A 31 -32.26 7.28 6.74
N LEU A 32 -33.55 7.12 6.37
CA LEU A 32 -34.65 7.22 7.32
C LEU A 32 -34.61 6.18 8.45
N LYS A 33 -34.05 5.00 8.19
CA LYS A 33 -33.94 3.92 9.20
C LYS A 33 -32.77 4.12 10.15
N HIS A 34 -31.65 4.67 9.66
CA HIS A 34 -30.37 4.66 10.38
C HIS A 34 -29.85 6.04 10.76
N TYR A 35 -30.49 7.13 10.32
CA TYR A 35 -30.08 8.49 10.61
C TYR A 35 -31.25 9.32 11.13
N ASN A 36 -31.12 9.83 12.37
CA ASN A 36 -32.18 10.55 13.08
C ASN A 36 -31.93 12.08 13.17
N VAL A 37 -30.96 12.61 12.41
CA VAL A 37 -30.53 14.03 12.41
C VAL A 37 -29.90 14.50 13.74
N LYS A 38 -29.93 13.69 14.78
CA LYS A 38 -29.33 14.02 16.09
C LYS A 38 -27.95 13.39 16.28
N GLU A 39 -27.76 12.23 15.70
CA GLU A 39 -26.53 11.45 15.75
C GLU A 39 -25.98 11.29 14.35
N SER A 40 -24.66 11.25 14.21
CA SER A 40 -24.02 11.02 12.92
C SER A 40 -24.16 9.58 12.48
N ALA A 41 -24.27 9.37 11.15
CA ALA A 41 -24.34 8.05 10.54
C ALA A 41 -23.39 7.95 9.34
N THR A 42 -22.88 6.75 9.10
CA THR A 42 -22.06 6.44 7.93
C THR A 42 -22.78 5.42 7.06
N GLY A 43 -22.82 5.67 5.76
CA GLY A 43 -23.34 4.73 4.76
C GLY A 43 -22.25 4.32 3.78
N LEU A 44 -22.16 3.04 3.44
CA LEU A 44 -21.28 2.54 2.39
C LEU A 44 -22.06 2.39 1.08
N LEU A 45 -21.62 3.11 0.05
CA LEU A 45 -22.19 3.04 -1.30
C LEU A 45 -21.22 2.33 -2.24
N LEU A 46 -21.53 1.09 -2.57
CA LEU A 46 -20.74 0.26 -3.46
C LEU A 46 -21.26 0.35 -4.90
N GLY A 47 -20.37 0.65 -5.84
CA GLY A 47 -20.66 0.56 -7.27
C GLY A 47 -19.47 0.04 -8.05
N ASN A 48 -19.69 -0.65 -9.15
CA ASN A 48 -18.63 -1.21 -9.96
C ASN A 48 -17.67 -0.15 -10.53
N VAL A 49 -16.48 -0.58 -10.96
CA VAL A 49 -15.53 0.31 -11.64
C VAL A 49 -16.19 0.89 -12.90
N GLN A 50 -16.16 2.20 -13.07
CA GLN A 50 -16.77 2.92 -14.20
C GLN A 50 -18.29 2.68 -14.41
N SER A 51 -19.01 2.32 -13.35
CA SER A 51 -20.47 2.08 -13.40
C SER A 51 -21.35 3.33 -13.27
N GLY A 52 -20.75 4.53 -13.25
CA GLY A 52 -21.50 5.78 -13.12
C GLY A 52 -21.71 6.25 -11.67
N LYS A 53 -20.85 5.87 -10.74
CA LYS A 53 -20.90 6.26 -9.30
C LYS A 53 -21.20 7.75 -9.08
N THR A 54 -20.51 8.65 -9.80
CA THR A 54 -20.73 10.09 -9.67
C THR A 54 -22.18 10.47 -10.00
N GLY A 55 -22.76 9.88 -11.04
CA GLY A 55 -24.18 10.11 -11.38
C GLY A 55 -25.12 9.66 -10.27
N GLN A 56 -24.86 8.52 -9.65
CA GLN A 56 -25.64 8.03 -8.51
C GLN A 56 -25.54 8.98 -7.30
N MET A 57 -24.32 9.46 -6.98
CA MET A 57 -24.13 10.45 -5.91
C MET A 57 -24.94 11.71 -6.16
N LEU A 58 -24.95 12.25 -7.39
CA LEU A 58 -25.72 13.46 -7.71
C LEU A 58 -27.24 13.24 -7.61
N GLY A 59 -27.71 12.05 -7.97
CA GLY A 59 -29.13 11.65 -7.76
C GLY A 59 -29.51 11.62 -6.28
N ILE A 60 -28.66 10.98 -5.45
CA ILE A 60 -28.88 10.91 -3.99
C ILE A 60 -28.81 12.32 -3.38
N MET A 61 -27.86 13.18 -3.77
CA MET A 61 -27.82 14.58 -3.34
C MET A 61 -29.11 15.32 -3.67
N SER A 62 -29.61 15.16 -4.90
CA SER A 62 -30.84 15.80 -5.34
C SER A 62 -32.05 15.31 -4.57
N LYS A 63 -32.16 14.00 -4.31
CA LYS A 63 -33.19 13.42 -3.45
C LYS A 63 -33.15 13.97 -2.03
N LEU A 64 -31.98 14.00 -1.43
CA LEU A 64 -31.77 14.55 -0.08
C LEU A 64 -32.11 16.08 -0.03
N ALA A 65 -31.82 16.82 -1.12
CA ALA A 65 -32.18 18.22 -1.21
C ALA A 65 -33.71 18.44 -1.30
N ASP A 66 -34.44 17.55 -1.98
CA ASP A 66 -35.90 17.54 -1.99
C ASP A 66 -36.47 17.32 -0.57
N GLU A 67 -35.75 16.54 0.27
CA GLU A 67 -36.11 16.22 1.65
C GLU A 67 -35.61 17.25 2.68
N GLY A 68 -35.09 18.39 2.22
CA GLY A 68 -34.72 19.51 3.07
C GLY A 68 -33.26 19.61 3.50
N TYR A 69 -32.38 18.70 3.08
CA TYR A 69 -30.95 18.84 3.32
C TYR A 69 -30.38 19.98 2.46
N ARG A 70 -29.51 20.81 3.03
CA ARG A 70 -29.01 22.04 2.38
C ARG A 70 -27.52 22.15 2.25
N LEU A 71 -26.74 21.40 3.05
CA LEU A 71 -25.30 21.48 3.06
C LEU A 71 -24.66 20.15 2.67
N PHE A 72 -23.94 20.15 1.54
CA PHE A 72 -23.29 19.00 0.98
C PHE A 72 -21.80 19.27 0.77
N ILE A 73 -20.96 18.31 1.11
CA ILE A 73 -19.54 18.29 0.75
C ILE A 73 -19.31 17.08 -0.15
N LEU A 74 -18.68 17.30 -1.30
CA LEU A 74 -18.18 16.24 -2.18
C LEU A 74 -16.67 16.21 -2.12
N LEU A 75 -16.12 15.15 -1.53
CA LEU A 75 -14.69 14.94 -1.40
C LEU A 75 -14.15 14.23 -2.64
N THR A 76 -13.10 14.76 -3.23
CA THR A 76 -12.36 14.14 -4.34
C THR A 76 -10.94 13.79 -3.91
N THR A 77 -10.22 13.05 -4.75
CA THR A 77 -8.79 12.80 -4.54
C THR A 77 -8.00 14.12 -4.56
N ASP A 78 -6.73 14.10 -4.14
CA ASP A 78 -5.85 15.31 -4.11
C ASP A 78 -5.30 15.71 -5.50
N ILE A 79 -5.94 15.25 -6.58
CA ILE A 79 -5.57 15.58 -7.96
C ILE A 79 -6.42 16.76 -8.44
N VAL A 80 -5.76 17.87 -8.83
CA VAL A 80 -6.43 19.12 -9.24
C VAL A 80 -7.38 18.92 -10.41
N ASP A 81 -6.95 18.15 -11.40
CA ASP A 81 -7.72 17.92 -12.62
C ASP A 81 -8.99 17.11 -12.36
N LEU A 82 -8.92 16.12 -11.47
CA LEU A 82 -10.09 15.35 -11.06
C LEU A 82 -11.09 16.21 -10.29
N GLN A 83 -10.61 17.09 -9.42
CA GLN A 83 -11.48 18.01 -8.72
C GLN A 83 -12.18 18.93 -9.71
N ARG A 84 -11.44 19.51 -10.68
CA ARG A 84 -12.02 20.40 -11.71
C ARG A 84 -13.04 19.67 -12.57
N GLN A 85 -12.74 18.45 -13.01
CA GLN A 85 -13.67 17.61 -13.76
C GLN A 85 -14.94 17.32 -12.95
N THR A 86 -14.78 16.94 -11.68
CA THR A 86 -15.93 16.71 -10.78
C THR A 86 -16.74 17.99 -10.57
N TYR A 87 -16.07 19.11 -10.32
CA TYR A 87 -16.74 20.42 -10.18
C TYR A 87 -17.56 20.78 -11.42
N ASN A 88 -16.98 20.74 -12.61
CA ASN A 88 -17.67 21.06 -13.86
C ASN A 88 -18.89 20.15 -14.07
N ARG A 89 -18.74 18.87 -13.76
CA ARG A 89 -19.84 17.89 -13.84
C ARG A 89 -20.96 18.21 -12.85
N VAL A 90 -20.63 18.58 -11.61
CA VAL A 90 -21.64 18.99 -10.61
C VAL A 90 -22.37 20.24 -11.08
N VAL A 91 -21.64 21.26 -11.54
CA VAL A 91 -22.23 22.51 -12.05
C VAL A 91 -23.19 22.26 -13.21
N SER A 92 -22.76 21.45 -14.18
CA SER A 92 -23.60 21.17 -15.36
C SER A 92 -24.83 20.30 -15.03
N SER A 93 -24.70 19.41 -14.05
CA SER A 93 -25.76 18.45 -13.71
C SER A 93 -26.73 18.95 -12.65
N LEU A 94 -26.34 19.88 -11.79
CA LEU A 94 -27.16 20.40 -10.68
C LEU A 94 -27.43 21.90 -10.80
N PRO A 95 -28.20 22.38 -11.80
CA PRO A 95 -28.35 23.82 -12.06
C PRO A 95 -29.13 24.55 -10.95
N LEU A 96 -29.86 23.83 -10.09
CA LEU A 96 -30.62 24.43 -8.97
C LEU A 96 -29.79 24.48 -7.65
N PHE A 97 -28.54 24.06 -7.68
CA PHE A 97 -27.64 24.11 -6.54
C PHE A 97 -26.61 25.24 -6.68
N THR A 98 -26.18 25.79 -5.56
CA THR A 98 -24.97 26.59 -5.52
C THR A 98 -23.78 25.62 -5.40
N VAL A 99 -22.80 25.74 -6.30
CA VAL A 99 -21.63 24.85 -6.32
C VAL A 99 -20.37 25.67 -6.08
N LEU A 100 -19.60 25.31 -5.08
CA LEU A 100 -18.34 25.97 -4.70
C LEU A 100 -17.16 25.01 -4.77
N THR A 101 -15.98 25.58 -4.99
CA THR A 101 -14.70 24.89 -4.87
C THR A 101 -13.96 25.34 -3.60
N GLU A 102 -12.83 24.71 -3.32
CA GLU A 102 -11.93 25.11 -2.23
C GLU A 102 -11.43 26.56 -2.30
N ARG A 103 -11.58 27.24 -3.44
CA ARG A 103 -11.14 28.64 -3.67
C ARG A 103 -12.23 29.68 -3.44
N ASP A 104 -13.49 29.26 -3.28
CA ASP A 104 -14.64 30.14 -3.22
C ASP A 104 -15.01 30.53 -1.78
N GLU A 105 -14.03 30.76 -0.91
CA GLU A 105 -14.25 31.09 0.52
C GLU A 105 -15.05 32.38 0.72
N GLU A 106 -14.77 33.40 -0.06
CA GLU A 106 -15.50 34.69 0.00
C GLU A 106 -16.95 34.53 -0.41
N LYS A 107 -17.21 33.77 -1.47
CA LYS A 107 -18.57 33.44 -1.91
C LYS A 107 -19.31 32.66 -0.81
N PHE A 108 -18.66 31.68 -0.16
CA PHE A 108 -19.24 30.94 0.94
C PHE A 108 -19.67 31.86 2.10
N ARG A 109 -18.85 32.85 2.47
CA ARG A 109 -19.17 33.79 3.54
C ARG A 109 -20.34 34.72 3.20
N ALA A 110 -20.55 34.99 1.92
CA ALA A 110 -21.58 35.88 1.40
C ALA A 110 -22.93 35.17 1.13
N LEU A 111 -23.01 33.83 1.29
CA LEU A 111 -24.19 33.06 0.96
C LEU A 111 -25.38 33.35 1.90
N SER A 112 -26.56 33.45 1.32
CA SER A 112 -27.87 33.37 1.99
C SER A 112 -28.46 31.98 1.80
N GLN A 113 -29.19 31.46 2.78
CA GLN A 113 -29.66 30.05 2.87
C GLN A 113 -30.70 29.56 1.88
N THR A 114 -30.90 30.15 0.73
CA THR A 114 -32.07 29.86 -0.12
C THR A 114 -31.94 28.62 -1.00
N GLN A 115 -30.72 28.20 -1.35
CA GLN A 115 -30.47 27.06 -2.23
C GLN A 115 -29.59 26.01 -1.57
N PRO A 116 -29.71 24.72 -1.94
CA PRO A 116 -28.74 23.71 -1.53
C PRO A 116 -27.34 24.06 -2.03
N LEU A 117 -26.35 23.86 -1.15
CA LEU A 117 -24.96 24.14 -1.41
C LEU A 117 -24.17 22.84 -1.54
N VAL A 118 -23.38 22.69 -2.61
CA VAL A 118 -22.39 21.64 -2.77
C VAL A 118 -20.99 22.25 -2.76
N ILE A 119 -20.12 21.79 -1.87
CA ILE A 119 -18.71 22.22 -1.79
C ILE A 119 -17.84 21.07 -2.27
N VAL A 120 -17.14 21.25 -3.39
CA VAL A 120 -16.23 20.23 -3.96
C VAL A 120 -14.83 20.45 -3.43
N LEU A 121 -14.35 19.57 -2.54
CA LEU A 121 -13.08 19.68 -1.85
C LEU A 121 -12.13 18.52 -2.18
N LYS A 122 -10.84 18.82 -2.28
CA LYS A 122 -9.80 17.79 -2.32
C LYS A 122 -9.53 17.22 -0.94
N LYS A 123 -9.19 15.92 -0.88
CA LYS A 123 -8.70 15.27 0.33
C LYS A 123 -7.26 15.70 0.63
N ASN A 124 -7.06 16.96 0.93
CA ASN A 124 -5.80 17.61 1.27
C ASN A 124 -5.87 18.22 2.66
N THR A 125 -4.86 18.01 3.47
CA THR A 125 -4.84 18.38 4.90
C THR A 125 -5.04 19.87 5.14
N THR A 126 -4.44 20.73 4.29
CA THR A 126 -4.55 22.19 4.37
C THR A 126 -5.94 22.67 3.96
N VAL A 127 -6.47 22.12 2.86
CA VAL A 127 -7.82 22.44 2.37
C VAL A 127 -8.87 22.05 3.40
N LEU A 128 -8.82 20.82 3.90
CA LEU A 128 -9.80 20.33 4.90
C LEU A 128 -9.75 21.13 6.21
N LYS A 129 -8.53 21.49 6.69
CA LYS A 129 -8.39 22.35 7.88
C LYS A 129 -9.04 23.70 7.65
N ARG A 130 -8.74 24.36 6.54
CA ARG A 130 -9.25 25.68 6.22
C ARG A 130 -10.77 25.72 6.11
N TRP A 131 -11.36 24.73 5.42
CA TRP A 131 -12.81 24.61 5.29
C TRP A 131 -13.50 24.23 6.60
N LYS A 132 -12.87 23.42 7.44
CA LYS A 132 -13.36 23.19 8.82
C LYS A 132 -13.47 24.50 9.59
N ASP A 133 -12.44 25.35 9.53
CA ASP A 133 -12.44 26.63 10.24
C ASP A 133 -13.49 27.59 9.68
N LEU A 134 -13.74 27.59 8.36
CA LEU A 134 -14.81 28.34 7.69
C LEU A 134 -16.22 27.87 8.11
N LEU A 135 -16.44 26.56 8.14
CA LEU A 135 -17.72 25.98 8.57
C LEU A 135 -18.04 26.35 10.01
N VAL A 136 -17.07 26.26 10.92
CA VAL A 136 -17.23 26.67 12.32
C VAL A 136 -17.53 28.18 12.45
N ALA A 137 -16.86 29.01 11.65
CA ALA A 137 -17.08 30.48 11.69
C ALA A 137 -18.40 30.91 11.04
N SER A 138 -19.03 30.06 10.24
CA SER A 138 -20.26 30.38 9.52
C SER A 138 -21.49 30.21 10.42
N ASN A 139 -22.30 31.27 10.53
CA ASN A 139 -23.62 31.18 11.18
C ASN A 139 -24.71 30.69 10.23
N THR A 140 -24.47 30.69 8.93
CA THR A 140 -25.45 30.41 7.86
C THR A 140 -25.99 28.97 7.92
N PHE A 141 -25.12 28.01 8.28
CA PHE A 141 -25.47 26.59 8.31
C PHE A 141 -25.50 26.03 9.74
N LYS A 142 -25.50 26.91 10.75
CA LYS A 142 -25.56 26.50 12.16
C LYS A 142 -26.83 25.70 12.45
N GLY A 143 -26.69 24.49 13.00
CA GLY A 143 -27.83 23.61 13.29
C GLY A 143 -28.37 22.80 12.10
N GLN A 144 -27.78 22.96 10.90
CA GLN A 144 -28.09 22.12 9.73
C GLN A 144 -27.29 20.82 9.79
N PRO A 145 -27.86 19.69 9.33
CA PRO A 145 -27.10 18.47 9.13
C PRO A 145 -26.13 18.62 7.97
N LEU A 146 -24.95 18.06 8.10
CA LEU A 146 -23.92 18.03 7.05
C LEU A 146 -23.96 16.70 6.33
N VAL A 147 -24.11 16.70 5.02
CA VAL A 147 -24.02 15.51 4.16
C VAL A 147 -22.67 15.50 3.45
N ILE A 148 -21.92 14.43 3.60
CA ILE A 148 -20.60 14.28 2.99
C ILE A 148 -20.61 13.07 2.07
N PHE A 149 -20.20 13.26 0.81
CA PHE A 149 -19.91 12.19 -0.11
C PHE A 149 -18.41 12.09 -0.31
N ASP A 150 -17.84 10.97 0.04
CA ASP A 150 -16.41 10.68 -0.09
C ASP A 150 -16.17 9.78 -1.29
N ASP A 151 -15.92 10.37 -2.45
CA ASP A 151 -15.60 9.62 -3.67
C ASP A 151 -14.22 8.99 -3.56
N GLU A 152 -14.13 7.71 -3.87
CA GLU A 152 -12.96 6.86 -3.59
C GLU A 152 -12.56 6.89 -2.10
N GLY A 153 -13.52 6.64 -1.20
CA GLY A 153 -13.31 6.60 0.26
C GLY A 153 -12.24 5.60 0.71
N ASP A 154 -12.00 4.56 -0.08
CA ASP A 154 -10.93 3.57 0.13
C ASP A 154 -9.51 4.12 -0.07
N ALA A 155 -9.35 5.31 -0.66
CA ALA A 155 -8.03 5.85 -1.03
C ALA A 155 -7.30 6.55 0.12
N ALA A 156 -7.66 7.78 0.43
CA ALA A 156 -6.93 8.65 1.36
C ALA A 156 -7.66 8.87 2.68
N SER A 157 -8.96 8.53 2.75
CA SER A 157 -9.80 8.82 3.92
C SER A 157 -9.57 7.84 5.06
N LEU A 158 -9.14 6.62 4.76
CA LEU A 158 -8.86 5.59 5.74
C LEU A 158 -7.66 5.94 6.63
N ASN A 159 -7.69 5.44 7.86
CA ASN A 159 -6.56 5.60 8.76
C ASN A 159 -5.38 4.71 8.35
N THR A 160 -4.33 5.32 7.80
CA THR A 160 -3.10 4.61 7.40
C THR A 160 -2.12 4.41 8.58
N LEU A 161 -2.45 4.88 9.77
CA LEU A 161 -1.64 4.77 10.98
C LEU A 161 -2.30 3.87 12.04
N VAL A 162 -3.30 3.08 11.65
CA VAL A 162 -4.05 2.20 12.54
C VAL A 162 -3.13 1.26 13.35
N ASN A 163 -2.17 0.64 12.72
CA ASN A 163 -1.20 -0.24 13.37
C ASN A 163 -0.17 0.50 14.25
N ARG A 164 -0.18 1.82 14.25
CA ARG A 164 0.63 2.68 15.12
C ARG A 164 -0.19 3.27 16.28
N HIS A 165 -1.42 2.84 16.45
CA HIS A 165 -2.39 3.42 17.41
C HIS A 165 -2.51 4.94 17.28
N ARG A 166 -2.43 5.45 16.04
CA ARG A 166 -2.54 6.85 15.68
C ARG A 166 -3.56 7.03 14.57
N VAL A 167 -4.06 8.25 14.44
CA VAL A 167 -4.98 8.63 13.38
C VAL A 167 -4.22 9.42 12.32
N SER A 168 -4.36 9.02 11.07
CA SER A 168 -3.76 9.74 9.95
C SER A 168 -4.34 11.15 9.84
N THR A 169 -3.54 12.09 9.33
CA THR A 169 -3.93 13.52 9.33
C THR A 169 -5.20 13.77 8.53
N ILE A 170 -5.37 13.12 7.37
CA ILE A 170 -6.58 13.29 6.56
C ILE A 170 -7.79 12.71 7.28
N ASN A 171 -7.70 11.49 7.82
CA ASN A 171 -8.78 10.85 8.57
C ASN A 171 -9.24 11.74 9.73
N ARG A 172 -8.30 12.25 10.55
CA ARG A 172 -8.61 13.20 11.63
C ARG A 172 -9.26 14.48 11.13
N ARG A 173 -8.81 15.04 9.96
CA ARG A 173 -9.43 16.25 9.39
C ARG A 173 -10.87 16.02 8.92
N LEU A 174 -11.17 14.82 8.46
CA LEU A 174 -12.53 14.44 8.11
C LEU A 174 -13.41 14.35 9.37
N ASP A 175 -12.91 13.79 10.46
CA ASP A 175 -13.61 13.81 11.75
C ASP A 175 -13.80 15.24 12.27
N ASP A 176 -12.79 16.09 12.16
CA ASP A 176 -12.89 17.53 12.49
C ASP A 176 -14.02 18.20 11.68
N ILE A 177 -14.18 17.88 10.37
CA ILE A 177 -15.26 18.43 9.53
C ILE A 177 -16.61 17.85 9.95
N LYS A 178 -16.74 16.55 10.15
CA LYS A 178 -17.97 15.91 10.62
C LYS A 178 -18.47 16.57 11.91
N ALA A 179 -17.56 16.88 12.81
CA ALA A 179 -17.86 17.52 14.09
C ALA A 179 -18.25 19.01 14.00
N THR A 180 -18.19 19.66 12.82
CA THR A 180 -18.63 21.06 12.66
C THR A 180 -20.15 21.24 12.65
N ALA A 181 -20.89 20.19 12.36
CA ALA A 181 -22.34 20.17 12.33
C ALA A 181 -22.92 19.47 13.59
N THR A 182 -24.19 19.68 13.85
CA THR A 182 -24.91 18.97 14.96
C THR A 182 -24.90 17.47 14.74
N SER A 183 -25.02 17.05 13.47
CA SER A 183 -24.86 15.66 13.02
C SER A 183 -24.37 15.61 11.58
N SER A 184 -23.75 14.55 11.20
CA SER A 184 -23.28 14.33 9.83
C SER A 184 -23.79 13.00 9.28
N LEU A 185 -24.16 13.03 7.99
CA LEU A 185 -24.43 11.84 7.19
C LEU A 185 -23.26 11.67 6.22
N TYR A 186 -22.44 10.66 6.45
CA TYR A 186 -21.22 10.42 5.69
C TYR A 186 -21.37 9.21 4.78
N PHE A 187 -21.18 9.40 3.49
CA PHE A 187 -21.23 8.34 2.49
C PHE A 187 -19.82 8.00 2.00
N GLU A 188 -19.36 6.80 2.32
CA GLU A 188 -18.17 6.21 1.72
C GLU A 188 -18.54 5.62 0.36
N VAL A 189 -18.02 6.18 -0.72
CA VAL A 189 -18.35 5.75 -2.09
C VAL A 189 -17.13 5.10 -2.71
N THR A 190 -17.24 3.85 -3.18
CA THR A 190 -16.11 3.12 -3.74
C THR A 190 -16.54 2.04 -4.74
N ALA A 191 -15.60 1.59 -5.57
CA ALA A 191 -15.70 0.38 -6.37
C ALA A 191 -14.90 -0.80 -5.77
N THR A 192 -14.09 -0.53 -4.74
CA THR A 192 -13.18 -1.48 -4.10
C THR A 192 -13.31 -1.40 -2.59
N PRO A 193 -14.39 -1.96 -2.01
CA PRO A 193 -14.75 -1.74 -0.63
C PRO A 193 -13.88 -2.50 0.38
N GLN A 194 -12.95 -3.34 -0.09
CA GLN A 194 -12.14 -4.22 0.76
C GLN A 194 -11.44 -3.48 1.89
N ALA A 195 -10.81 -2.35 1.57
CA ALA A 195 -10.10 -1.53 2.55
C ALA A 195 -11.07 -0.90 3.57
N ILE A 196 -12.19 -0.35 3.09
CA ILE A 196 -13.23 0.23 3.94
C ILE A 196 -13.82 -0.83 4.86
N ILE A 197 -14.29 -1.95 4.30
CA ILE A 197 -14.91 -3.01 5.08
C ILE A 197 -13.94 -3.54 6.15
N LEU A 198 -12.70 -3.84 5.78
CA LEU A 198 -11.72 -4.41 6.70
C LEU A 198 -11.23 -3.43 7.77
N GLN A 199 -11.31 -2.11 7.55
CA GLN A 199 -10.93 -1.11 8.54
C GLN A 199 -12.14 -0.55 9.29
N SER A 200 -13.20 -0.14 8.59
CA SER A 200 -14.33 0.57 9.17
C SER A 200 -15.19 -0.33 10.05
N MET A 201 -15.28 -1.63 9.74
CA MET A 201 -16.04 -2.59 10.55
C MET A 201 -15.54 -2.73 11.99
N VAL A 202 -14.33 -2.29 12.28
CA VAL A 202 -13.68 -2.37 13.59
C VAL A 202 -13.42 -1.00 14.21
N SER A 203 -13.98 0.05 13.64
CA SER A 203 -13.79 1.44 14.07
C SER A 203 -15.14 2.17 14.21
N ASP A 204 -15.08 3.40 14.74
CA ASP A 204 -16.25 4.31 14.80
C ASP A 204 -16.77 4.74 13.43
N TRP A 205 -16.08 4.36 12.35
CA TRP A 205 -16.49 4.60 10.97
C TRP A 205 -17.28 3.42 10.38
N ARG A 206 -17.69 2.46 11.21
CA ARG A 206 -18.50 1.33 10.74
C ARG A 206 -19.76 1.84 10.05
N PRO A 207 -20.01 1.41 8.80
CA PRO A 207 -21.23 1.79 8.10
C PRO A 207 -22.49 1.31 8.84
N SER A 208 -23.40 2.23 9.07
CA SER A 208 -24.72 1.94 9.66
C SER A 208 -25.62 1.22 8.68
N PHE A 209 -25.35 1.40 7.38
CA PHE A 209 -26.05 0.74 6.28
C PHE A 209 -25.17 0.67 5.04
N THR A 210 -25.53 -0.23 4.15
CA THR A 210 -24.83 -0.45 2.89
C THR A 210 -25.83 -0.46 1.74
N ASN A 211 -25.39 0.09 0.59
CA ASN A 211 -26.13 -0.02 -0.66
C ASN A 211 -25.19 -0.41 -1.79
N TYR A 212 -25.60 -1.41 -2.57
CA TYR A 212 -24.99 -1.70 -3.86
C TYR A 212 -25.89 -1.21 -4.98
N PHE A 213 -25.41 -0.28 -5.77
CA PHE A 213 -26.14 0.14 -6.96
C PHE A 213 -25.68 -0.64 -8.18
N LYS A 214 -26.65 -1.37 -8.76
CA LYS A 214 -26.42 -2.18 -9.95
C LYS A 214 -26.12 -1.27 -11.13
N PRO A 215 -25.11 -1.60 -11.94
CA PRO A 215 -24.90 -0.88 -13.18
C PRO A 215 -26.11 -1.00 -14.11
N GLY A 216 -26.32 -0.01 -14.95
CA GLY A 216 -27.38 -0.01 -15.96
C GLY A 216 -27.16 -1.04 -17.06
N ALA A 217 -28.18 -1.22 -17.92
CA ALA A 217 -28.08 -2.08 -19.10
C ALA A 217 -26.91 -1.63 -20.00
N GLY A 218 -26.21 -2.59 -20.59
CA GLY A 218 -25.04 -2.33 -21.47
C GLY A 218 -23.70 -2.16 -20.75
N TYR A 219 -23.69 -2.23 -19.41
CA TYR A 219 -22.42 -2.23 -18.68
C TYR A 219 -21.67 -3.55 -18.87
N LEU A 220 -20.45 -3.47 -19.37
CA LEU A 220 -19.52 -4.59 -19.42
C LEU A 220 -18.58 -4.54 -18.23
N GLY A 221 -18.64 -5.53 -17.37
CA GLY A 221 -17.87 -5.59 -16.11
C GLY A 221 -17.09 -6.88 -15.95
N GLY A 222 -16.71 -7.20 -14.70
CA GLY A 222 -15.87 -8.36 -14.38
C GLY A 222 -16.42 -9.68 -14.90
N ASN A 223 -17.73 -9.91 -14.79
CA ASN A 223 -18.36 -11.16 -15.25
C ASN A 223 -18.35 -11.31 -16.77
N PHE A 224 -18.25 -10.24 -17.53
CA PHE A 224 -18.06 -10.31 -18.96
C PHE A 224 -16.60 -10.59 -19.35
N PHE A 225 -15.66 -9.87 -18.74
CA PHE A 225 -14.25 -9.95 -19.11
C PHE A 225 -13.48 -11.08 -18.45
N PHE A 226 -13.73 -11.33 -17.17
CA PHE A 226 -12.94 -12.26 -16.34
C PHE A 226 -13.77 -13.40 -15.77
N SER A 227 -14.66 -13.95 -16.60
CA SER A 227 -15.45 -15.12 -16.26
C SER A 227 -14.66 -16.43 -16.40
N ASP A 228 -15.25 -17.51 -15.87
CA ASP A 228 -14.79 -18.88 -16.06
C ASP A 228 -16.01 -19.69 -16.58
N PRO A 229 -16.00 -20.20 -17.80
CA PRO A 229 -14.88 -20.25 -18.75
C PRO A 229 -14.46 -18.89 -19.32
N LYS A 230 -13.23 -18.86 -19.87
CA LYS A 230 -12.61 -17.67 -20.45
C LYS A 230 -13.49 -16.95 -21.47
N SER A 231 -13.66 -15.65 -21.30
CA SER A 231 -14.38 -14.79 -22.25
C SER A 231 -13.72 -14.80 -23.63
N TYR A 232 -14.56 -14.73 -24.68
CA TYR A 232 -14.07 -14.70 -26.06
C TYR A 232 -13.22 -13.47 -26.38
N CYS A 233 -13.34 -12.39 -25.63
CA CYS A 233 -12.54 -11.17 -25.83
C CYS A 233 -11.08 -11.27 -25.35
N ILE A 234 -10.70 -12.35 -24.65
CA ILE A 234 -9.36 -12.53 -24.09
C ILE A 234 -8.40 -13.14 -25.11
N ARG A 235 -7.24 -12.50 -25.28
CA ARG A 235 -6.10 -12.97 -26.05
C ARG A 235 -4.91 -13.11 -25.12
N PHE A 236 -4.36 -14.33 -25.03
CA PHE A 236 -3.19 -14.57 -24.21
C PHE A 236 -1.93 -14.12 -24.92
N THR A 237 -1.10 -13.37 -24.19
CA THR A 237 0.24 -12.94 -24.62
C THR A 237 1.32 -13.75 -23.90
N PRO A 238 2.52 -13.86 -24.45
CA PRO A 238 3.69 -14.42 -23.76
C PRO A 238 3.94 -13.71 -22.41
N GLU A 239 4.44 -14.46 -21.42
CA GLU A 239 4.66 -13.97 -20.05
C GLU A 239 5.86 -13.00 -19.95
N ASP A 240 6.79 -13.06 -20.86
CA ASP A 240 8.08 -12.36 -20.86
C ASP A 240 8.10 -11.04 -21.65
N GLU A 241 7.07 -10.73 -22.45
CA GLU A 241 7.02 -9.52 -23.29
C GLU A 241 7.33 -8.22 -22.53
N LEU A 242 6.91 -8.10 -21.27
CA LEU A 242 7.24 -6.94 -20.45
C LEU A 242 8.74 -6.87 -20.11
N SER A 243 9.39 -8.01 -19.87
CA SER A 243 10.83 -8.06 -19.61
C SER A 243 11.64 -7.74 -20.86
N ASP A 244 11.17 -8.20 -22.01
CA ASP A 244 11.80 -7.94 -23.30
C ASP A 244 11.81 -6.44 -23.62
N ILE A 245 10.65 -5.77 -23.49
CA ILE A 245 10.56 -4.32 -23.72
C ILE A 245 11.39 -3.51 -22.71
N LYS A 246 11.64 -4.03 -21.52
CA LYS A 246 12.48 -3.37 -20.51
C LYS A 246 13.97 -3.55 -20.71
N SER A 247 14.38 -4.50 -21.52
CA SER A 247 15.80 -4.70 -21.82
C SER A 247 16.37 -3.47 -22.55
N ASP A 248 17.66 -3.27 -22.48
CA ASP A 248 18.32 -2.14 -23.15
C ASP A 248 18.67 -2.43 -24.61
N ASP A 249 18.38 -3.64 -25.08
CA ASP A 249 18.61 -4.07 -26.45
C ASP A 249 17.55 -3.51 -27.41
N ASP A 250 17.91 -3.31 -28.68
CA ASP A 250 16.98 -2.97 -29.77
C ASP A 250 16.13 -4.20 -30.11
N ILE A 251 15.02 -4.36 -29.38
CA ILE A 251 14.14 -5.52 -29.53
C ILE A 251 12.98 -5.15 -30.45
N PRO A 252 12.64 -6.02 -31.40
CA PRO A 252 11.45 -5.85 -32.24
C PRO A 252 10.19 -5.86 -31.36
N CYS A 253 9.13 -5.21 -31.85
CA CYS A 253 7.85 -5.19 -31.14
C CYS A 253 7.40 -6.63 -30.81
N PRO A 254 7.15 -6.97 -29.51
CA PRO A 254 6.73 -8.31 -29.10
C PRO A 254 5.44 -8.74 -29.78
N GLN A 255 5.27 -10.05 -29.99
CA GLN A 255 4.18 -10.62 -30.77
C GLN A 255 2.80 -10.20 -30.28
N GLY A 256 2.53 -10.29 -28.97
CA GLY A 256 1.22 -9.95 -28.42
C GLY A 256 0.93 -8.45 -28.50
N LEU A 257 1.96 -7.60 -28.31
CA LEU A 257 1.82 -6.16 -28.51
C LEU A 257 1.57 -5.85 -30.01
N GLN A 258 2.28 -6.51 -30.92
CA GLN A 258 2.08 -6.36 -32.37
C GLN A 258 0.66 -6.76 -32.78
N GLU A 259 0.15 -7.89 -32.31
CA GLU A 259 -1.21 -8.36 -32.58
C GLU A 259 -2.25 -7.36 -32.06
N SER A 260 -2.02 -6.79 -30.87
CA SER A 260 -2.90 -5.76 -30.30
C SER A 260 -2.94 -4.48 -31.12
N ILE A 261 -1.79 -4.07 -31.69
CA ILE A 261 -1.71 -2.91 -32.61
C ILE A 261 -2.48 -3.19 -33.91
N TYR A 262 -2.31 -4.35 -34.55
CA TYR A 262 -3.10 -4.72 -35.72
C TYR A 262 -4.60 -4.75 -35.41
N THR A 263 -4.99 -5.30 -34.25
CA THR A 263 -6.39 -5.31 -33.81
C THR A 263 -6.93 -3.89 -33.68
N PHE A 264 -6.16 -3.00 -33.07
CA PHE A 264 -6.54 -1.60 -32.91
C PHE A 264 -6.67 -0.89 -34.27
N LEU A 265 -5.74 -1.10 -35.21
CA LEU A 265 -5.82 -0.53 -36.55
C LEU A 265 -7.05 -0.99 -37.31
N ALA A 266 -7.40 -2.29 -37.25
CA ALA A 266 -8.63 -2.81 -37.86
C ALA A 266 -9.89 -2.19 -37.27
N LEU A 267 -9.91 -1.96 -35.95
CA LEU A 267 -11.02 -1.28 -35.28
C LEU A 267 -11.09 0.21 -35.62
N CYS A 268 -9.97 0.90 -35.76
CA CYS A 268 -9.94 2.28 -36.24
C CYS A 268 -10.50 2.39 -37.67
N ALA A 269 -10.15 1.44 -38.55
CA ALA A 269 -10.71 1.37 -39.89
C ALA A 269 -12.23 1.13 -39.90
N HIS A 270 -12.70 0.18 -39.08
CA HIS A 270 -14.14 -0.04 -38.87
C HIS A 270 -14.84 1.26 -38.43
N LYS A 271 -14.31 1.96 -37.42
CA LYS A 271 -14.85 3.22 -36.95
C LYS A 271 -14.91 4.28 -38.06
N LYS A 272 -13.82 4.44 -38.77
CA LYS A 272 -13.73 5.41 -39.88
C LYS A 272 -14.71 5.12 -40.99
N LEU A 273 -14.90 3.85 -41.38
CA LEU A 273 -15.87 3.42 -42.39
C LEU A 273 -17.33 3.70 -41.92
N ASN A 274 -17.60 3.67 -40.61
CA ASN A 274 -18.90 3.99 -40.02
C ASN A 274 -19.05 5.47 -39.64
N ASN A 275 -18.18 6.35 -40.15
CA ASN A 275 -18.19 7.79 -39.85
C ASN A 275 -17.99 8.11 -38.36
N GLU A 276 -17.34 7.23 -37.60
CA GLU A 276 -16.92 7.47 -36.23
C GLU A 276 -15.43 7.83 -36.20
N SER A 277 -15.07 8.80 -35.37
CA SER A 277 -13.69 9.34 -35.33
C SER A 277 -13.03 9.13 -33.97
N ASN A 278 -13.49 8.17 -33.18
CA ASN A 278 -12.92 7.91 -31.85
C ASN A 278 -12.78 6.41 -31.59
N CYS A 279 -11.55 6.00 -31.29
CA CYS A 279 -11.26 4.69 -30.74
C CYS A 279 -10.03 4.81 -29.82
N ASN A 280 -10.08 4.16 -28.65
CA ASN A 280 -9.00 4.19 -27.70
C ASN A 280 -8.45 2.78 -27.44
N PHE A 281 -7.12 2.72 -27.34
CA PHE A 281 -6.36 1.56 -26.92
C PHE A 281 -5.55 1.90 -25.68
N MET A 282 -5.68 1.13 -24.60
CA MET A 282 -4.97 1.35 -23.34
C MET A 282 -3.90 0.29 -23.10
N ILE A 283 -2.67 0.73 -22.84
CA ILE A 283 -1.54 -0.12 -22.49
C ILE A 283 -1.14 0.17 -21.04
N HIS A 284 -1.15 -0.88 -20.21
CA HIS A 284 -0.84 -0.77 -18.79
C HIS A 284 0.37 -1.63 -18.39
N PRO A 285 1.62 -1.13 -18.61
CA PRO A 285 2.82 -1.96 -18.44
C PRO A 285 3.41 -1.90 -17.04
N SER A 286 3.43 -0.73 -16.39
CA SER A 286 4.15 -0.51 -15.14
C SER A 286 3.74 0.81 -14.49
N SER A 287 4.08 1.00 -13.21
CA SER A 287 4.01 2.31 -12.56
C SER A 287 5.19 3.24 -12.90
N ARG A 288 6.23 2.77 -13.57
CA ARG A 288 7.48 3.50 -13.82
C ARG A 288 7.42 4.26 -15.14
N VAL A 289 7.68 5.56 -15.08
CA VAL A 289 7.58 6.48 -16.23
C VAL A 289 8.53 6.08 -17.39
N TYR A 290 9.76 5.63 -17.08
CA TYR A 290 10.70 5.22 -18.13
C TYR A 290 10.18 4.03 -18.96
N VAL A 291 9.40 3.12 -18.35
CA VAL A 291 8.78 2.00 -19.07
C VAL A 291 7.72 2.52 -20.05
N HIS A 292 7.00 3.56 -19.69
CA HIS A 292 6.01 4.18 -20.60
C HIS A 292 6.69 4.79 -21.82
N SER A 293 7.84 5.43 -21.63
CA SER A 293 8.63 5.98 -22.75
C SER A 293 9.16 4.89 -23.68
N LYS A 294 9.67 3.78 -23.12
CA LYS A 294 10.10 2.62 -23.93
C LYS A 294 8.96 2.01 -24.73
N PHE A 295 7.78 1.83 -24.10
CA PHE A 295 6.59 1.36 -24.84
C PHE A 295 6.22 2.31 -25.97
N LYS A 296 6.26 3.62 -25.73
CA LYS A 296 6.00 4.61 -26.78
C LYS A 296 6.99 4.45 -27.94
N GLU A 297 8.30 4.35 -27.66
CA GLU A 297 9.34 4.16 -28.67
C GLU A 297 9.12 2.89 -29.52
N VAL A 298 8.80 1.76 -28.87
CA VAL A 298 8.50 0.49 -29.55
C VAL A 298 7.24 0.61 -30.43
N ILE A 299 6.18 1.27 -29.92
CA ILE A 299 4.93 1.45 -30.67
C ILE A 299 5.12 2.41 -31.85
N ASP A 300 5.78 3.55 -31.65
CA ASP A 300 6.10 4.49 -32.73
C ASP A 300 6.96 3.80 -33.80
N GLY A 301 7.96 3.02 -33.37
CA GLY A 301 8.78 2.21 -34.26
C GLY A 301 7.96 1.20 -35.07
N GLN A 302 7.04 0.50 -34.41
CA GLN A 302 6.15 -0.47 -35.07
C GLN A 302 5.20 0.21 -36.07
N LEU A 303 4.55 1.32 -35.72
CA LEU A 303 3.68 2.07 -36.61
C LEU A 303 4.46 2.57 -37.86
N ASN A 304 5.67 3.10 -37.69
CA ASN A 304 6.53 3.52 -38.76
C ASN A 304 6.95 2.34 -39.67
N LEU A 305 7.21 1.16 -39.09
CA LEU A 305 7.50 -0.05 -39.84
C LEU A 305 6.27 -0.47 -40.66
N LEU A 306 5.08 -0.50 -40.03
CA LEU A 306 3.84 -0.88 -40.73
C LEU A 306 3.52 0.07 -41.91
N GLN A 307 3.69 1.38 -41.71
CA GLN A 307 3.48 2.36 -42.78
C GLN A 307 4.37 2.09 -43.98
N ARG A 308 5.62 1.63 -43.76
CA ARG A 308 6.57 1.35 -44.86
C ARG A 308 6.40 -0.03 -45.48
N SER A 309 5.66 -0.92 -44.85
CA SER A 309 5.52 -2.33 -45.23
C SER A 309 4.10 -2.73 -45.60
N THR A 310 3.24 -1.78 -45.94
CA THR A 310 1.84 -2.01 -46.34
C THR A 310 1.66 -2.93 -47.52
N ASP A 311 2.65 -2.96 -48.44
CA ASP A 311 2.69 -3.84 -49.60
C ASP A 311 3.20 -5.27 -49.28
N ASP A 312 3.75 -5.46 -48.07
CA ASP A 312 4.32 -6.74 -47.70
C ASP A 312 3.24 -7.79 -47.47
N ARG A 313 3.53 -9.01 -47.88
CA ARG A 313 2.65 -10.15 -47.63
C ARG A 313 2.39 -10.36 -46.11
N ALA A 314 3.42 -10.18 -45.29
CA ALA A 314 3.31 -10.32 -43.85
C ALA A 314 2.34 -9.31 -43.23
N PHE A 315 2.32 -8.06 -43.68
CA PHE A 315 1.36 -7.06 -43.26
C PHE A 315 -0.09 -7.54 -43.53
N SER A 316 -0.35 -7.97 -44.77
CA SER A 316 -1.67 -8.46 -45.16
C SER A 316 -2.11 -9.71 -44.38
N GLU A 317 -1.18 -10.65 -44.14
CA GLU A 317 -1.47 -11.89 -43.37
C GLU A 317 -1.79 -11.59 -41.93
N ASN A 318 -1.02 -10.74 -41.24
CA ASN A 318 -1.27 -10.34 -39.87
C ASN A 318 -2.59 -9.56 -39.72
N LEU A 319 -2.83 -8.61 -40.62
CA LEU A 319 -4.10 -7.86 -40.59
C LEU A 319 -5.29 -8.79 -40.88
N LYS A 320 -5.13 -9.75 -41.80
CA LYS A 320 -6.18 -10.72 -42.09
C LYS A 320 -6.46 -11.67 -40.92
N TYR A 321 -5.43 -12.00 -40.16
CA TYR A 321 -5.56 -12.81 -38.94
C TYR A 321 -6.46 -12.10 -37.90
N VAL A 322 -6.17 -10.85 -37.54
CA VAL A 322 -6.98 -10.08 -36.58
C VAL A 322 -8.35 -9.74 -37.13
N TRP A 323 -8.48 -9.48 -38.45
CA TRP A 323 -9.77 -9.27 -39.11
C TRP A 323 -10.69 -10.49 -38.96
N LYS A 324 -10.17 -11.72 -39.19
CA LYS A 324 -10.93 -12.96 -38.99
C LYS A 324 -11.36 -13.13 -37.55
N ASP A 325 -10.52 -12.74 -36.60
CA ASP A 325 -10.84 -12.79 -35.19
C ASP A 325 -11.99 -11.86 -34.83
N LEU A 326 -11.98 -10.63 -35.34
CA LEU A 326 -13.07 -9.67 -35.15
C LEU A 326 -14.36 -10.11 -35.84
N GLN A 327 -14.24 -10.59 -37.07
CA GLN A 327 -15.39 -11.11 -37.83
C GLN A 327 -16.01 -12.35 -37.15
N SER A 328 -15.25 -13.18 -36.47
CA SER A 328 -15.77 -14.35 -35.77
C SER A 328 -16.76 -13.99 -34.65
N THR A 329 -16.65 -12.80 -34.08
CA THR A 329 -17.55 -12.30 -33.04
C THR A 329 -18.56 -11.29 -33.56
N ARG A 330 -18.29 -10.68 -34.70
CA ARG A 330 -19.20 -9.74 -35.42
C ARG A 330 -19.25 -10.11 -36.90
N PRO A 331 -20.19 -10.97 -37.32
CA PRO A 331 -20.26 -11.49 -38.69
C PRO A 331 -20.46 -10.44 -39.79
N ASP A 332 -21.03 -9.30 -39.46
CA ASP A 332 -21.24 -8.13 -40.33
C ASP A 332 -20.10 -7.12 -40.28
N PHE A 333 -18.94 -7.51 -39.75
CA PHE A 333 -17.72 -6.71 -39.81
C PHE A 333 -17.31 -6.48 -41.28
N GLU A 334 -16.88 -5.29 -41.65
CA GLU A 334 -16.62 -4.87 -43.03
C GLU A 334 -15.69 -5.84 -43.76
N PRO A 335 -15.79 -5.91 -45.11
CA PRO A 335 -14.95 -6.74 -45.92
C PRO A 335 -13.46 -6.47 -45.67
N PHE A 336 -12.64 -7.51 -45.73
CA PHE A 336 -11.20 -7.39 -45.50
C PHE A 336 -10.50 -6.32 -46.33
N ASP A 337 -10.91 -6.22 -47.61
CA ASP A 337 -10.22 -5.30 -48.54
C ASP A 337 -10.53 -3.83 -48.17
N ASP A 338 -11.77 -3.52 -47.75
CA ASP A 338 -12.16 -2.20 -47.27
C ASP A 338 -11.42 -1.83 -45.96
N ILE A 339 -11.33 -2.76 -45.02
CA ILE A 339 -10.55 -2.58 -43.80
C ILE A 339 -9.07 -2.35 -44.12
N LYS A 340 -8.47 -3.16 -45.02
CA LYS A 340 -7.07 -3.03 -45.41
C LYS A 340 -6.77 -1.66 -46.04
N GLU A 341 -7.58 -1.24 -46.99
CA GLU A 341 -7.41 0.06 -47.64
C GLU A 341 -7.50 1.20 -46.63
N THR A 342 -8.48 1.14 -45.75
CA THR A 342 -8.68 2.16 -44.71
C THR A 342 -7.54 2.16 -43.67
N VAL A 343 -7.00 0.99 -43.29
CA VAL A 343 -5.82 0.91 -42.42
C VAL A 343 -4.61 1.57 -43.06
N ILE A 344 -4.41 1.34 -44.37
CA ILE A 344 -3.31 2.00 -45.12
C ILE A 344 -3.49 3.52 -45.07
N GLN A 345 -4.69 4.03 -45.34
CA GLN A 345 -4.98 5.47 -45.25
C GLN A 345 -4.69 6.04 -43.86
N ILE A 346 -5.12 5.34 -42.79
CA ILE A 346 -4.88 5.75 -41.39
C ILE A 346 -3.39 5.84 -41.09
N LEU A 347 -2.56 4.89 -41.60
CA LEU A 347 -1.12 4.88 -41.42
C LEU A 347 -0.44 6.00 -42.22
N ASP A 348 -0.86 6.22 -43.48
CA ASP A 348 -0.28 7.24 -44.36
C ASP A 348 -0.59 8.66 -43.86
N ASP A 349 -1.83 8.88 -43.36
CA ASP A 349 -2.27 10.15 -42.80
C ASP A 349 -1.81 10.36 -41.34
N ALA A 350 -1.08 9.39 -40.74
CA ALA A 350 -0.59 9.40 -39.36
C ALA A 350 -1.68 9.74 -38.33
N GLU A 351 -2.87 9.17 -38.49
CA GLU A 351 -4.03 9.46 -37.62
C GLU A 351 -3.94 8.86 -36.21
N ILE A 352 -2.97 7.98 -35.94
CA ILE A 352 -2.78 7.33 -34.64
C ILE A 352 -1.92 8.21 -33.74
N MET A 353 -2.47 8.57 -32.57
CA MET A 353 -1.72 9.32 -31.54
C MET A 353 -1.24 8.39 -30.41
N VAL A 354 0.06 8.32 -30.18
CA VAL A 354 0.65 7.55 -29.05
C VAL A 354 0.95 8.47 -27.88
N ILE A 355 0.23 8.28 -26.78
CA ILE A 355 0.20 9.18 -25.62
C ILE A 355 0.79 8.50 -24.40
N PRO A 356 2.01 8.86 -23.95
CA PRO A 356 2.51 8.43 -22.65
C PRO A 356 1.86 9.26 -21.55
N LEU A 357 0.93 8.66 -20.81
CA LEU A 357 0.19 9.32 -19.75
C LEU A 357 0.94 9.21 -18.41
N ASN A 358 1.41 10.33 -17.91
CA ASN A 358 2.12 10.43 -16.63
C ASN A 358 1.52 11.53 -15.74
N SER A 359 2.08 11.74 -14.54
CA SER A 359 1.58 12.75 -13.59
C SER A 359 1.65 14.20 -14.08
N LYS A 360 2.31 14.46 -15.20
CA LYS A 360 2.40 15.78 -15.85
C LYS A 360 1.45 15.92 -17.04
N SER A 361 0.82 14.81 -17.45
CA SER A 361 -0.14 14.80 -18.57
C SER A 361 -1.51 15.19 -18.04
N PHE A 362 -2.18 16.07 -18.76
CA PHE A 362 -3.49 16.57 -18.40
C PHE A 362 -4.54 16.04 -19.39
N VAL A 363 -5.56 15.34 -18.88
CA VAL A 363 -6.69 14.84 -19.68
C VAL A 363 -7.95 15.56 -19.25
N CYS A 364 -8.55 16.33 -20.13
CA CYS A 364 -9.84 17.01 -19.87
C CYS A 364 -10.73 17.04 -21.11
N ARG A 365 -12.00 16.68 -20.95
CA ARG A 365 -13.00 16.70 -22.03
C ARG A 365 -13.43 18.10 -22.48
N ASP A 366 -13.36 19.09 -21.60
CA ASP A 366 -14.04 20.40 -21.79
C ASP A 366 -13.12 21.59 -21.48
N SER A 367 -11.82 21.49 -21.64
CA SER A 367 -10.94 22.63 -21.37
C SER A 367 -10.69 23.44 -22.62
N ASN A 368 -10.78 24.77 -22.49
CA ASN A 368 -10.22 25.73 -23.45
C ASN A 368 -8.68 25.77 -23.39
N ASP A 369 -8.06 24.84 -22.65
CA ASP A 369 -6.63 24.71 -22.55
C ASP A 369 -6.11 23.90 -23.77
N PRO A 370 -5.30 24.51 -24.65
CA PRO A 370 -4.80 23.86 -25.85
C PRO A 370 -3.87 22.66 -25.55
N ASN A 371 -3.40 22.53 -24.29
CA ASN A 371 -2.56 21.41 -23.87
C ASN A 371 -3.36 20.25 -23.23
N ALA A 372 -4.68 20.35 -23.14
CA ALA A 372 -5.52 19.31 -22.58
C ALA A 372 -5.72 18.17 -23.59
N LEU A 373 -5.48 16.95 -23.15
CA LEU A 373 -5.75 15.77 -23.95
C LEU A 373 -7.24 15.41 -23.90
N ASP A 374 -7.90 15.46 -25.07
CA ASP A 374 -9.29 15.04 -25.21
C ASP A 374 -9.38 13.63 -25.81
N LEU A 375 -9.48 12.62 -24.94
CA LEU A 375 -9.62 11.21 -25.36
C LEU A 375 -11.00 10.89 -25.98
N SER A 376 -11.90 11.86 -26.11
CA SER A 376 -13.16 11.69 -26.80
C SER A 376 -13.06 11.87 -28.33
N LYS A 377 -11.86 12.17 -28.82
CA LYS A 377 -11.58 12.41 -30.25
C LYS A 377 -10.34 11.66 -30.69
N GLY A 378 -10.32 11.28 -31.96
CA GLY A 378 -9.18 10.65 -32.60
C GLY A 378 -8.93 9.19 -32.20
N PHE A 379 -7.93 8.62 -32.81
CA PHE A 379 -7.48 7.25 -32.56
C PHE A 379 -6.26 7.26 -31.66
N ASN A 380 -6.44 6.84 -30.38
CA ASN A 380 -5.39 7.02 -29.39
C ASN A 380 -4.88 5.69 -28.81
N ILE A 381 -3.56 5.54 -28.78
CA ILE A 381 -2.88 4.51 -27.99
C ILE A 381 -2.32 5.17 -26.73
N VAL A 382 -2.88 4.86 -25.57
CA VAL A 382 -2.51 5.50 -24.30
C VAL A 382 -1.69 4.55 -23.45
N VAL A 383 -0.46 4.91 -23.17
CA VAL A 383 0.48 4.13 -22.36
C VAL A 383 0.61 4.77 -20.98
N GLY A 384 0.31 4.04 -19.89
CA GLY A 384 0.42 4.64 -18.57
C GLY A 384 0.43 3.65 -17.41
N GLY A 385 0.66 4.21 -16.24
CA GLY A 385 0.75 3.46 -14.98
C GLY A 385 -0.38 3.75 -14.01
N ASN A 386 -0.03 4.11 -12.77
CA ASN A 386 -1.01 4.40 -11.72
C ASN A 386 -1.99 5.54 -12.07
N THR A 387 -1.58 6.47 -12.94
CA THR A 387 -2.44 7.54 -13.44
C THR A 387 -3.65 7.00 -14.20
N LEU A 388 -3.50 5.86 -14.90
CA LEU A 388 -4.62 5.19 -15.56
C LEU A 388 -5.63 4.62 -14.57
N GLY A 389 -5.20 4.27 -13.36
CA GLY A 389 -6.00 3.57 -12.36
C GLY A 389 -7.11 4.39 -11.71
N ARG A 390 -7.05 5.73 -11.74
CA ARG A 390 -8.00 6.59 -11.04
C ARG A 390 -8.37 7.82 -11.83
N GLY A 391 -9.68 8.08 -11.90
CA GLY A 391 -10.26 9.35 -12.34
C GLY A 391 -10.23 9.65 -13.83
N ILE A 392 -9.62 8.84 -14.67
CA ILE A 392 -9.65 9.02 -16.12
C ILE A 392 -10.73 8.15 -16.72
N THR A 393 -11.59 8.74 -17.55
CA THR A 393 -12.56 8.01 -18.35
C THR A 393 -11.98 7.82 -19.76
N PHE A 394 -12.02 6.58 -20.24
CA PHE A 394 -11.63 6.24 -21.62
C PHE A 394 -12.91 6.00 -22.44
N PRO A 395 -13.41 7.00 -23.20
CA PRO A 395 -14.52 6.77 -24.11
C PRO A 395 -14.09 5.84 -25.23
N HIS A 396 -15.01 4.98 -25.70
CA HIS A 396 -14.77 4.04 -26.80
C HIS A 396 -13.45 3.25 -26.67
N LEU A 397 -13.15 2.76 -25.45
CA LEU A 397 -11.99 1.91 -25.21
C LEU A 397 -12.29 0.51 -25.71
N GLN A 398 -11.65 0.08 -26.79
CA GLN A 398 -11.91 -1.21 -27.43
C GLN A 398 -10.78 -2.21 -27.29
N VAL A 399 -9.55 -1.73 -27.10
CA VAL A 399 -8.38 -2.61 -26.93
C VAL A 399 -7.66 -2.29 -25.63
N VAL A 400 -7.27 -3.34 -24.92
CA VAL A 400 -6.44 -3.22 -23.72
C VAL A 400 -5.31 -4.23 -23.79
N TYR A 401 -4.10 -3.77 -23.47
CA TYR A 401 -2.92 -4.62 -23.29
C TYR A 401 -2.43 -4.51 -21.84
N TYR A 402 -2.64 -5.59 -21.10
CA TYR A 402 -2.19 -5.71 -19.72
C TYR A 402 -0.92 -6.55 -19.65
N CYS A 403 0.17 -5.98 -19.17
CA CYS A 403 1.38 -6.73 -18.86
C CYS A 403 2.01 -6.37 -17.51
N ARG A 404 1.34 -5.53 -16.72
CA ARG A 404 1.81 -5.16 -15.39
C ARG A 404 1.74 -6.35 -14.43
N THR A 405 2.91 -6.78 -13.95
CA THR A 405 3.04 -7.82 -12.93
C THR A 405 3.41 -7.24 -11.57
N SER A 406 3.01 -7.90 -10.51
CA SER A 406 3.42 -7.61 -9.14
C SER A 406 3.62 -8.92 -8.40
N LYS A 407 4.68 -9.00 -7.57
CA LYS A 407 4.92 -10.19 -6.73
C LYS A 407 3.80 -10.42 -5.70
N LYS A 408 3.14 -9.35 -5.24
CA LYS A 408 1.99 -9.38 -4.34
C LYS A 408 1.01 -8.29 -4.75
N PRO A 409 0.12 -8.57 -5.73
CA PRO A 409 -0.86 -7.61 -6.19
C PRO A 409 -1.84 -7.26 -5.06
N GLN A 410 -2.19 -5.98 -4.96
CA GLN A 410 -3.26 -5.51 -4.10
C GLN A 410 -4.57 -5.55 -4.88
N ALA A 411 -5.57 -6.24 -4.34
CA ALA A 411 -6.83 -6.49 -5.03
C ALA A 411 -7.55 -5.19 -5.40
N ASP A 412 -7.63 -4.24 -4.48
CA ASP A 412 -8.22 -2.91 -4.70
C ASP A 412 -7.55 -2.18 -5.86
N THR A 413 -6.22 -2.14 -5.89
CA THR A 413 -5.45 -1.46 -6.91
C THR A 413 -5.59 -2.13 -8.29
N PHE A 414 -5.44 -3.46 -8.35
CA PHE A 414 -5.56 -4.20 -9.60
C PHE A 414 -6.97 -4.11 -10.18
N TRP A 415 -7.99 -4.22 -9.33
CA TRP A 415 -9.39 -4.12 -9.76
C TRP A 415 -9.74 -2.73 -10.28
N GLN A 416 -9.25 -1.67 -9.65
CA GLN A 416 -9.42 -0.28 -10.14
C GLN A 416 -8.73 -0.03 -11.49
N HIS A 417 -7.68 -0.80 -11.82
CA HIS A 417 -7.03 -0.73 -13.11
C HIS A 417 -7.82 -1.39 -14.25
N SER A 418 -8.93 -2.07 -13.97
CA SER A 418 -9.83 -2.65 -14.97
C SER A 418 -10.63 -1.56 -15.72
N ARG A 419 -9.91 -0.65 -16.37
CA ARG A 419 -10.51 0.49 -17.10
C ARG A 419 -11.26 0.09 -18.36
N ILE A 420 -11.13 -1.16 -18.79
CA ILE A 420 -11.94 -1.72 -19.86
C ILE A 420 -13.42 -1.79 -19.50
N PHE A 421 -13.77 -1.87 -18.21
CA PHE A 421 -15.17 -1.86 -17.77
C PHE A 421 -15.85 -0.56 -18.20
N GLY A 422 -17.14 -0.62 -18.49
CA GLY A 422 -17.91 0.57 -18.88
C GLY A 422 -19.10 0.26 -19.80
N TYR A 423 -19.71 1.32 -20.33
CA TYR A 423 -20.93 1.25 -21.15
C TYR A 423 -20.70 1.41 -22.65
N ASP A 424 -19.71 2.19 -23.04
CA ASP A 424 -19.42 2.58 -24.41
C ASP A 424 -18.41 1.65 -25.11
N ARG A 425 -18.56 0.34 -24.84
CA ARG A 425 -17.76 -0.72 -25.43
C ARG A 425 -18.61 -1.48 -26.44
N GLU A 426 -18.10 -1.70 -27.62
CA GLU A 426 -18.74 -2.64 -28.55
C GLU A 426 -18.40 -4.06 -28.13
N GLN A 427 -19.38 -4.71 -27.55
CA GLN A 427 -19.23 -6.00 -26.88
C GLN A 427 -18.54 -7.04 -27.77
N GLU A 428 -18.92 -7.11 -29.04
CA GLU A 428 -18.42 -8.10 -30.00
C GLU A 428 -16.98 -7.79 -30.45
N LEU A 429 -16.56 -6.53 -30.38
CA LEU A 429 -15.30 -6.05 -30.93
C LEU A 429 -14.21 -5.80 -29.91
N VAL A 430 -14.56 -5.71 -28.62
CA VAL A 430 -13.57 -5.45 -27.55
C VAL A 430 -12.58 -6.61 -27.42
N ARG A 431 -11.28 -6.29 -27.21
CA ARG A 431 -10.21 -7.28 -27.01
C ARG A 431 -9.29 -6.90 -25.87
N ILE A 432 -8.93 -7.90 -25.06
CA ILE A 432 -7.95 -7.76 -23.97
C ILE A 432 -6.78 -8.70 -24.25
N PHE A 433 -5.60 -8.13 -24.41
CA PHE A 433 -4.33 -8.83 -24.50
C PHE A 433 -3.68 -8.90 -23.12
N ILE A 434 -3.44 -10.10 -22.60
CA ILE A 434 -3.05 -10.30 -21.21
C ILE A 434 -2.29 -11.63 -21.06
N PRO A 435 -1.20 -11.70 -20.26
CA PRO A 435 -0.57 -12.96 -19.90
C PRO A 435 -1.55 -13.88 -19.13
N GLU A 436 -1.45 -15.18 -19.34
CA GLU A 436 -2.35 -16.16 -18.72
C GLU A 436 -2.27 -16.10 -17.18
N SER A 437 -1.09 -15.93 -16.63
CA SER A 437 -0.89 -15.81 -15.18
C SER A 437 -1.62 -14.59 -14.60
N LEU A 438 -1.58 -13.46 -15.30
CA LEU A 438 -2.27 -12.24 -14.89
C LEU A 438 -3.79 -12.35 -15.08
N HIS A 439 -4.26 -13.00 -16.14
CA HIS A 439 -5.69 -13.29 -16.33
C HIS A 439 -6.25 -14.10 -15.16
N LYS A 440 -5.54 -15.15 -14.70
CA LYS A 440 -5.95 -15.93 -13.51
C LYS A 440 -6.13 -15.06 -12.28
N VAL A 441 -5.25 -14.07 -12.08
CA VAL A 441 -5.40 -13.09 -10.99
C VAL A 441 -6.71 -12.31 -11.11
N PHE A 442 -7.04 -11.79 -12.30
CA PHE A 442 -8.28 -11.05 -12.52
C PHE A 442 -9.53 -11.93 -12.36
N VAL A 443 -9.49 -13.19 -12.75
CA VAL A 443 -10.59 -14.14 -12.51
C VAL A 443 -10.83 -14.34 -11.02
N GLU A 444 -9.77 -14.52 -10.22
CA GLU A 444 -9.91 -14.65 -8.76
C GLU A 444 -10.38 -13.33 -8.11
N LEU A 445 -9.92 -12.20 -8.60
CA LEU A 445 -10.41 -10.89 -8.15
C LEU A 445 -11.89 -10.70 -8.47
N ASN A 446 -12.36 -11.13 -9.64
CA ASN A 446 -13.76 -11.09 -10.00
C ASN A 446 -14.62 -11.94 -9.06
N LYS A 447 -14.21 -13.20 -8.81
CA LYS A 447 -14.89 -14.09 -7.87
C LYS A 447 -14.97 -13.47 -6.47
N ALA A 448 -13.87 -12.88 -5.97
CA ALA A 448 -13.84 -12.22 -4.66
C ALA A 448 -14.77 -11.00 -4.63
N ASN A 449 -14.79 -10.19 -5.69
CA ASN A 449 -15.65 -9.02 -5.80
C ASN A 449 -17.14 -9.38 -5.81
N GLU A 450 -17.54 -10.42 -6.53
CA GLU A 450 -18.91 -10.94 -6.54
C GLU A 450 -19.38 -11.37 -5.14
N VAL A 451 -18.50 -12.02 -4.38
CA VAL A 451 -18.79 -12.40 -2.99
C VAL A 451 -19.01 -11.18 -2.12
N ILE A 452 -18.18 -10.14 -2.25
CA ILE A 452 -18.30 -8.90 -1.50
C ILE A 452 -19.63 -8.20 -1.86
N ILE A 453 -19.96 -8.11 -3.13
CA ILE A 453 -21.23 -7.52 -3.58
C ILE A 453 -22.42 -8.22 -2.92
N LYS A 454 -22.46 -9.55 -2.92
CA LYS A 454 -23.51 -10.34 -2.27
C LYS A 454 -23.59 -10.09 -0.76
N GLN A 455 -22.46 -9.94 -0.10
CA GLN A 455 -22.45 -9.62 1.34
C GLN A 455 -22.98 -8.21 1.58
N VAL A 456 -22.63 -7.23 0.73
CA VAL A 456 -23.16 -5.86 0.82
C VAL A 456 -24.68 -5.82 0.58
N GLU A 457 -25.18 -6.58 -0.41
CA GLU A 457 -26.63 -6.67 -0.70
C GLU A 457 -27.42 -7.31 0.47
N ASN A 458 -26.81 -8.21 1.22
CA ASN A 458 -27.44 -8.90 2.35
C ASN A 458 -27.31 -8.14 3.68
N GLY A 459 -26.66 -6.99 3.70
CA GLY A 459 -26.30 -6.25 4.91
C GLY A 459 -25.00 -6.77 5.52
N LEU A 460 -24.08 -5.86 5.82
CA LEU A 460 -22.76 -6.19 6.38
C LEU A 460 -22.81 -6.29 7.91
N ASP A 461 -23.30 -7.39 8.45
CA ASP A 461 -23.09 -7.69 9.88
C ASP A 461 -21.66 -8.19 10.10
N THR A 462 -21.17 -8.99 9.18
CA THR A 462 -19.82 -9.55 9.20
C THR A 462 -19.29 -9.68 7.77
N CYS A 463 -18.00 -9.51 7.57
CA CYS A 463 -17.39 -9.69 6.26
C CYS A 463 -16.30 -10.76 6.28
N GLN A 464 -16.41 -11.70 5.36
CA GLN A 464 -15.44 -12.77 5.15
C GLN A 464 -14.90 -12.71 3.71
N ILE A 465 -13.60 -12.51 3.58
CA ILE A 465 -12.94 -12.40 2.28
C ILE A 465 -11.83 -13.44 2.19
N ILE A 466 -11.84 -14.21 1.11
CA ILE A 466 -10.80 -15.18 0.79
C ILE A 466 -10.09 -14.74 -0.47
N TYR A 467 -8.76 -14.63 -0.38
CA TYR A 467 -7.89 -14.38 -1.52
C TYR A 467 -6.82 -15.48 -1.64
N PRO A 468 -6.31 -15.75 -2.85
CA PRO A 468 -5.07 -16.51 -3.01
C PRO A 468 -3.91 -15.87 -2.23
N ASN A 469 -2.96 -16.70 -1.75
CA ASN A 469 -1.82 -16.23 -0.92
C ASN A 469 -0.95 -15.15 -1.59
N ASN A 470 -0.95 -15.10 -2.91
CA ASN A 470 -0.21 -14.12 -3.68
C ASN A 470 -0.97 -12.79 -3.86
N ILE A 471 -2.23 -12.68 -3.44
CA ILE A 471 -3.04 -11.47 -3.54
C ILE A 471 -3.31 -10.92 -2.14
N GLN A 472 -3.15 -9.62 -1.97
CA GLN A 472 -3.52 -8.89 -0.75
C GLN A 472 -4.84 -8.16 -0.99
N PRO A 473 -5.78 -8.11 -0.01
CA PRO A 473 -7.05 -7.40 -0.20
C PRO A 473 -6.85 -5.91 -0.45
N THR A 474 -5.91 -5.31 0.26
CA THR A 474 -5.55 -3.89 0.19
C THR A 474 -4.16 -3.65 0.79
N ARG A 475 -3.80 -2.39 0.96
CA ARG A 475 -2.53 -1.96 1.57
C ARG A 475 -2.45 -2.41 3.04
N LYS A 476 -1.30 -2.96 3.43
CA LYS A 476 -1.07 -3.45 4.80
C LYS A 476 -1.27 -2.40 5.89
N ASN A 477 -0.96 -1.14 5.61
CA ASN A 477 -1.02 -0.05 6.58
C ASN A 477 -2.45 0.42 6.92
N VAL A 478 -3.47 -0.03 6.19
CA VAL A 478 -4.88 0.22 6.51
C VAL A 478 -5.55 -0.98 7.18
N LEU A 479 -4.89 -2.14 7.23
CA LEU A 479 -5.39 -3.34 7.88
C LEU A 479 -4.94 -3.36 9.35
N ASP A 480 -5.89 -3.30 10.27
CA ASP A 480 -5.58 -3.43 11.70
C ASP A 480 -5.32 -4.89 12.06
N ALA A 481 -4.04 -5.19 12.33
CA ALA A 481 -3.61 -6.55 12.64
C ALA A 481 -4.17 -7.09 13.96
N GLN A 482 -4.65 -6.23 14.86
CA GLN A 482 -5.24 -6.66 16.13
C GLN A 482 -6.66 -7.21 15.96
N TYR A 483 -7.39 -6.71 14.98
CA TYR A 483 -8.80 -7.04 14.76
C TYR A 483 -9.05 -7.94 13.58
N LEU A 484 -8.06 -8.14 12.71
CA LEU A 484 -8.17 -9.00 11.56
C LEU A 484 -7.65 -10.40 11.87
N ASN A 485 -8.54 -11.36 11.91
CA ASN A 485 -8.16 -12.76 11.95
C ASN A 485 -7.65 -13.20 10.57
N ILE A 486 -6.35 -13.29 10.45
CA ILE A 486 -5.71 -13.79 9.23
C ILE A 486 -5.33 -15.24 9.46
N ALA A 487 -5.89 -16.14 8.64
CA ALA A 487 -5.44 -17.52 8.53
C ALA A 487 -4.88 -17.76 7.14
N ALA A 488 -3.60 -18.14 7.06
CA ALA A 488 -2.96 -18.51 5.81
C ALA A 488 -3.09 -20.02 5.59
N GLY A 489 -3.44 -20.42 4.38
CA GLY A 489 -3.42 -21.81 3.98
C GLY A 489 -2.01 -22.39 3.87
N GLY A 490 -1.86 -23.69 4.04
CA GLY A 490 -0.58 -24.38 4.03
C GLY A 490 0.21 -24.28 5.34
N VAL A 491 -0.25 -23.48 6.30
CA VAL A 491 0.40 -23.30 7.60
C VAL A 491 -0.26 -24.19 8.64
N ASN A 492 0.56 -24.76 9.52
CA ASN A 492 0.09 -25.53 10.66
C ASN A 492 -0.10 -24.61 11.86
N TYR A 493 -1.31 -24.62 12.45
CA TYR A 493 -1.67 -23.83 13.60
C TYR A 493 -1.96 -24.74 14.79
N PHE A 494 -1.30 -24.52 15.90
CA PHE A 494 -1.47 -25.28 17.14
C PHE A 494 -1.25 -24.34 18.34
N PRO A 495 -1.94 -24.58 19.48
CA PRO A 495 -1.75 -23.79 20.69
C PRO A 495 -0.43 -24.09 21.37
N ASN A 496 0.22 -23.08 21.95
CA ASN A 496 1.37 -23.27 22.85
C ASN A 496 0.92 -23.68 24.25
N ASP A 497 -0.26 -23.19 24.70
CA ASP A 497 -0.86 -23.50 26.00
C ASP A 497 -2.29 -24.05 25.82
N PRO A 498 -2.43 -25.34 25.39
CA PRO A 498 -3.72 -25.92 25.07
C PRO A 498 -4.62 -26.10 26.29
N ILE A 499 -5.92 -25.89 26.12
CA ILE A 499 -6.91 -26.15 27.16
C ILE A 499 -7.11 -27.65 27.43
N GLY A 500 -7.29 -28.02 28.71
CA GLY A 500 -7.48 -29.43 29.12
C GLY A 500 -8.90 -29.79 29.59
N TYR A 501 -9.76 -28.80 29.86
CA TYR A 501 -11.09 -29.06 30.48
C TYR A 501 -12.10 -29.70 29.52
N ASN A 502 -11.89 -29.71 28.22
CA ASN A 502 -12.77 -30.33 27.22
C ASN A 502 -12.29 -31.72 26.77
N THR A 503 -11.33 -32.32 27.46
CA THR A 503 -10.72 -33.59 27.05
C THR A 503 -11.73 -34.75 26.95
N GLU A 504 -12.62 -34.89 27.95
CA GLU A 504 -13.65 -35.92 27.98
C GLU A 504 -14.65 -35.79 26.83
N THR A 505 -15.10 -34.57 26.56
CA THR A 505 -16.00 -34.25 25.43
C THR A 505 -15.39 -34.64 24.08
N ILE A 506 -14.12 -34.33 23.87
CA ILE A 506 -13.42 -34.72 22.64
C ILE A 506 -13.25 -36.25 22.55
N ASP A 507 -12.96 -36.92 23.69
CA ASP A 507 -12.89 -38.39 23.77
C ASP A 507 -14.23 -39.05 23.41
N GLU A 508 -15.37 -38.51 23.88
CA GLU A 508 -16.74 -38.97 23.57
C GLU A 508 -17.07 -38.78 22.08
N ILE A 509 -16.82 -37.60 21.52
CA ILE A 509 -17.05 -37.32 20.10
C ILE A 509 -16.22 -38.29 19.21
N LEU A 510 -14.95 -38.53 19.55
CA LEU A 510 -14.09 -39.46 18.82
C LEU A 510 -14.45 -40.89 18.99
N ALA A 511 -15.07 -41.30 20.10
CA ALA A 511 -15.57 -42.65 20.33
C ALA A 511 -16.81 -42.97 19.47
N GLY A 512 -17.64 -41.95 19.20
CA GLY A 512 -18.80 -42.06 18.32
C GLY A 512 -18.51 -41.92 16.83
N ALA A 513 -17.28 -41.54 16.44
CA ALA A 513 -16.92 -41.29 15.06
C ALA A 513 -16.37 -42.55 14.34
N GLU A 514 -16.90 -42.86 13.16
CA GLU A 514 -16.35 -43.91 12.28
C GLU A 514 -15.13 -43.33 11.53
N LEU A 515 -13.92 -43.69 11.98
CA LEU A 515 -12.67 -43.26 11.37
C LEU A 515 -12.10 -44.35 10.46
N THR A 516 -12.06 -44.07 9.17
CA THR A 516 -11.57 -45.02 8.15
C THR A 516 -10.34 -44.44 7.44
N GLY A 517 -9.20 -45.11 7.63
CA GLY A 517 -7.93 -44.63 7.02
C GLY A 517 -7.17 -43.64 7.86
N ASP A 518 -5.97 -43.24 7.41
CA ASP A 518 -5.07 -42.32 8.06
C ASP A 518 -4.35 -41.45 6.98
N PRO A 519 -4.76 -40.22 6.77
CA PRO A 519 -5.82 -39.42 7.43
C PRO A 519 -7.25 -39.92 7.09
N SER A 520 -8.14 -39.90 8.08
CA SER A 520 -9.53 -40.30 7.89
C SER A 520 -10.34 -39.19 7.21
N PRO A 521 -11.10 -39.48 6.13
CA PRO A 521 -12.08 -38.52 5.62
C PRO A 521 -13.23 -38.36 6.64
N VAL A 522 -13.60 -37.11 6.91
CA VAL A 522 -14.66 -36.78 7.87
C VAL A 522 -15.64 -35.76 7.29
N SER A 523 -16.82 -35.64 7.91
CA SER A 523 -17.74 -34.56 7.57
C SER A 523 -17.22 -33.23 8.06
N LYS A 524 -17.64 -32.14 7.41
CA LYS A 524 -17.38 -30.76 7.89
C LYS A 524 -17.86 -30.62 9.33
N ASP A 525 -19.07 -31.09 9.62
CA ASP A 525 -19.72 -30.87 10.91
C ASP A 525 -18.98 -31.58 12.05
N LEU A 526 -18.48 -32.80 11.84
CA LEU A 526 -17.64 -33.48 12.84
C LEU A 526 -16.33 -32.74 13.08
N LEU A 527 -15.69 -32.24 12.01
CA LEU A 527 -14.44 -31.50 12.18
C LEU A 527 -14.65 -30.16 12.91
N LEU A 528 -15.72 -29.46 12.58
CA LEU A 528 -16.09 -28.21 13.29
C LEU A 528 -16.46 -28.47 14.74
N GLU A 529 -17.17 -29.53 15.03
CA GLU A 529 -17.54 -29.91 16.39
C GLU A 529 -16.30 -30.19 17.25
N LEU A 530 -15.35 -31.00 16.75
CA LEU A 530 -14.07 -31.20 17.43
C LEU A 530 -13.30 -29.90 17.65
N LEU A 531 -13.24 -29.06 16.61
CA LEU A 531 -12.48 -27.81 16.67
C LEU A 531 -13.06 -26.80 17.66
N LYS A 532 -14.38 -26.77 17.87
CA LYS A 532 -15.04 -25.92 18.87
C LYS A 532 -14.59 -26.24 20.29
N HIS A 533 -14.27 -27.49 20.57
CA HIS A 533 -13.77 -27.93 21.87
C HIS A 533 -12.24 -27.82 22.02
N CYS A 534 -11.53 -27.41 20.97
CA CYS A 534 -10.10 -27.15 21.00
C CYS A 534 -9.85 -25.66 21.30
N GLY A 535 -8.73 -25.33 21.93
CA GLY A 535 -8.37 -23.93 22.20
C GLY A 535 -7.04 -23.80 22.93
N SER A 536 -6.73 -22.56 23.31
CA SER A 536 -5.63 -22.19 24.19
C SER A 536 -6.17 -21.47 25.41
N ASN A 537 -5.44 -21.55 26.53
CA ASN A 537 -5.70 -20.72 27.70
C ASN A 537 -5.43 -19.23 27.39
N ASP A 538 -4.55 -18.97 26.41
CA ASP A 538 -4.37 -17.63 25.82
C ASP A 538 -5.13 -17.55 24.48
N PRO A 539 -6.23 -16.77 24.40
CA PRO A 539 -7.00 -16.60 23.16
C PRO A 539 -6.20 -15.97 22.01
N VAL A 540 -5.10 -15.26 22.30
CA VAL A 540 -4.23 -14.67 21.27
C VAL A 540 -3.35 -15.75 20.62
N ASP A 541 -2.97 -16.79 21.36
CA ASP A 541 -2.16 -17.91 20.88
C ASP A 541 -2.91 -18.79 19.88
N PHE A 542 -4.14 -19.19 20.20
CA PHE A 542 -4.98 -20.03 19.33
C PHE A 542 -6.47 -19.71 19.51
N ASP A 543 -7.03 -18.97 18.56
CA ASP A 543 -8.47 -18.69 18.51
C ASP A 543 -9.17 -19.67 17.56
N ASN A 544 -9.89 -20.66 18.13
CA ASN A 544 -10.61 -21.67 17.37
C ASN A 544 -11.72 -21.07 16.49
N ARG A 545 -12.36 -19.97 16.90
CA ARG A 545 -13.42 -19.28 16.16
C ARG A 545 -12.93 -18.82 14.78
N LYS A 546 -11.68 -18.34 14.71
CA LYS A 546 -11.00 -17.97 13.47
C LYS A 546 -10.98 -19.13 12.47
N PHE A 547 -10.65 -20.34 12.93
CA PHE A 547 -10.57 -21.53 12.05
C PHE A 547 -11.95 -22.06 11.71
N VAL A 548 -12.92 -21.99 12.65
CA VAL A 548 -14.33 -22.33 12.37
C VAL A 548 -14.86 -21.45 11.23
N SER A 549 -14.73 -20.13 11.36
CA SER A 549 -15.14 -19.18 10.32
C SER A 549 -14.46 -19.45 8.96
N ALA A 550 -13.15 -19.73 8.98
CA ALA A 550 -12.40 -20.03 7.76
C ALA A 550 -12.91 -21.30 7.07
N ILE A 551 -13.20 -22.35 7.84
CA ILE A 551 -13.71 -23.64 7.33
C ILE A 551 -15.11 -23.49 6.76
N GLU A 552 -16.02 -22.78 7.45
CA GLU A 552 -17.37 -22.51 6.96
C GLU A 552 -17.35 -21.72 5.64
N ALA A 553 -16.51 -20.69 5.57
CA ALA A 553 -16.32 -19.90 4.36
C ALA A 553 -15.72 -20.74 3.21
N LEU A 554 -14.74 -21.60 3.49
CA LEU A 554 -14.16 -22.50 2.50
C LEU A 554 -15.20 -23.50 1.98
N ALA A 555 -15.98 -24.11 2.87
CA ALA A 555 -17.03 -25.06 2.48
C ALA A 555 -18.10 -24.41 1.58
N SER A 556 -18.49 -23.19 1.89
CA SER A 556 -19.46 -22.43 1.09
C SER A 556 -18.92 -22.03 -0.29
N LYS A 557 -17.67 -21.57 -0.35
CA LYS A 557 -17.08 -20.99 -1.58
C LYS A 557 -16.36 -22.02 -2.45
N ARG A 558 -15.98 -23.16 -1.88
CA ARG A 558 -15.27 -24.26 -2.54
C ARG A 558 -15.85 -25.63 -2.14
N PRO A 559 -17.00 -26.03 -2.71
CA PRO A 559 -17.68 -27.29 -2.35
C PRO A 559 -16.83 -28.56 -2.54
N ALA A 560 -15.77 -28.45 -3.35
CA ALA A 560 -14.84 -29.58 -3.57
C ALA A 560 -13.81 -29.75 -2.43
N THR A 561 -13.75 -28.84 -1.45
CA THR A 561 -12.86 -28.97 -0.29
C THR A 561 -13.25 -30.18 0.55
N LYS A 562 -12.29 -31.06 0.82
CA LYS A 562 -12.47 -32.24 1.67
C LYS A 562 -11.93 -31.95 3.07
N PHE A 563 -12.49 -32.69 4.03
CA PHE A 563 -12.11 -32.55 5.44
C PHE A 563 -11.48 -33.84 5.92
N LYS A 564 -10.36 -33.76 6.58
CA LYS A 564 -9.55 -34.91 7.01
C LYS A 564 -9.19 -34.78 8.48
N LEU A 565 -9.22 -35.89 9.18
CA LEU A 565 -8.88 -35.99 10.59
C LEU A 565 -7.72 -36.97 10.78
N ILE A 566 -6.73 -36.56 11.57
CA ILE A 566 -5.63 -37.41 12.04
C ILE A 566 -5.71 -37.47 13.56
N VAL A 567 -5.82 -38.64 14.13
CA VAL A 567 -5.91 -38.85 15.59
C VAL A 567 -4.68 -39.61 16.06
N ARG A 568 -3.99 -39.07 17.05
CA ARG A 568 -2.81 -39.66 17.69
C ARG A 568 -3.02 -39.77 19.17
N ARG A 569 -3.06 -40.99 19.68
CA ARG A 569 -3.18 -41.29 21.13
C ARG A 569 -1.83 -41.73 21.70
N GLY A 570 -1.54 -41.41 22.95
CA GLY A 570 -0.37 -41.89 23.68
C GLY A 570 0.98 -41.31 23.19
N ARG A 571 0.96 -40.10 22.63
CA ARG A 571 2.19 -39.43 22.21
C ARG A 571 2.95 -38.89 23.43
N ASP A 572 4.22 -39.34 23.54
CA ASP A 572 5.14 -38.87 24.56
C ASP A 572 5.79 -37.55 24.12
N VAL A 573 5.40 -36.44 24.79
CA VAL A 573 5.99 -35.09 24.58
C VAL A 573 7.07 -34.77 25.60
N SER A 574 7.41 -35.73 26.50
CA SER A 574 8.38 -35.52 27.60
C SER A 574 9.83 -35.38 27.10
N LYS A 575 10.14 -35.86 25.93
CA LYS A 575 11.53 -35.89 25.39
C LYS A 575 12.13 -34.53 25.02
N GLY A 576 11.36 -33.42 25.06
CA GLY A 576 11.88 -32.06 24.95
C GLY A 576 12.62 -31.68 23.68
N THR A 577 12.83 -32.61 22.76
CA THR A 577 13.50 -32.43 21.48
C THR A 577 12.57 -32.84 20.34
N GLY A 578 12.05 -31.90 19.61
CA GLY A 578 11.23 -32.17 18.44
C GLY A 578 10.02 -31.24 18.33
N THR A 579 9.43 -31.20 17.11
CA THR A 579 8.21 -30.46 16.85
C THR A 579 7.00 -31.29 17.29
N LEU A 580 5.87 -30.66 17.61
CA LEU A 580 4.60 -31.33 17.92
C LEU A 580 4.20 -32.29 16.79
N LEU A 581 4.34 -31.85 15.54
CA LEU A 581 4.13 -32.68 14.36
C LEU A 581 5.28 -33.65 14.14
N SER A 582 4.96 -34.97 14.09
CA SER A 582 5.94 -35.94 13.62
C SER A 582 6.27 -35.70 12.14
N PRO A 583 7.46 -36.11 11.66
CA PRO A 583 7.77 -36.06 10.23
C PRO A 583 6.72 -36.77 9.35
N ASN A 584 6.17 -37.89 9.81
CA ASN A 584 5.13 -38.64 9.11
C ASN A 584 3.81 -37.87 9.06
N ASP A 585 3.35 -37.27 10.17
CA ASP A 585 2.12 -36.48 10.21
C ASP A 585 2.25 -35.22 9.36
N ARG A 586 3.43 -34.59 9.37
CA ARG A 586 3.73 -33.46 8.47
C ARG A 586 3.65 -33.88 7.01
N ALA A 587 4.29 -34.99 6.63
CA ALA A 587 4.25 -35.51 5.27
C ALA A 587 2.81 -35.90 4.83
N MET A 588 2.00 -36.42 5.74
CA MET A 588 0.57 -36.66 5.46
C MET A 588 -0.21 -35.40 5.22
N GLY A 589 0.00 -34.37 6.05
CA GLY A 589 -0.61 -33.06 5.86
C GLY A 589 -0.16 -32.39 4.55
N GLU A 590 1.10 -32.56 4.15
CA GLU A 590 1.63 -32.07 2.87
C GLU A 590 1.01 -32.75 1.65
N ARG A 591 0.65 -34.04 1.74
CA ARG A 591 -0.10 -34.75 0.66
C ARG A 591 -1.55 -34.24 0.52
N CYS A 592 -2.09 -33.61 1.53
CA CYS A 592 -3.46 -33.09 1.56
C CYS A 592 -3.49 -31.56 1.29
N GLN A 593 -2.83 -31.11 0.21
CA GLN A 593 -2.67 -29.69 -0.10
C GLN A 593 -3.99 -28.92 -0.30
N ASN A 594 -5.01 -29.60 -0.81
CA ASN A 594 -6.31 -29.01 -1.14
C ASN A 594 -7.38 -29.25 -0.06
N ASP A 595 -7.02 -29.94 1.03
CA ASP A 595 -7.97 -30.37 2.06
C ASP A 595 -7.76 -29.59 3.36
N VAL A 596 -8.80 -29.50 4.18
CA VAL A 596 -8.68 -29.06 5.58
C VAL A 596 -8.25 -30.28 6.39
N VAL A 597 -7.15 -30.17 7.13
CA VAL A 597 -6.63 -31.27 7.95
C VAL A 597 -6.59 -30.84 9.41
N LEU A 598 -7.35 -31.50 10.26
CA LEU A 598 -7.26 -31.40 11.71
C LEU A 598 -6.47 -32.60 12.25
N THR A 599 -5.35 -32.32 12.92
CA THR A 599 -4.61 -33.35 13.66
C THR A 599 -4.83 -33.16 15.15
N LEU A 600 -5.25 -34.21 15.83
CA LEU A 600 -5.47 -34.22 17.28
C LEU A 600 -4.45 -35.13 17.96
N TYR A 601 -3.67 -34.57 18.89
CA TYR A 601 -2.70 -35.29 19.70
C TYR A 601 -3.22 -35.42 21.13
N ARG A 602 -3.52 -36.65 21.57
CA ARG A 602 -3.82 -36.89 22.98
C ARG A 602 -2.51 -37.14 23.71
N VAL A 603 -2.17 -36.25 24.60
CA VAL A 603 -0.96 -36.27 25.39
C VAL A 603 -1.30 -36.35 26.88
N ASN A 604 -0.41 -36.92 27.68
CA ASN A 604 -0.51 -36.85 29.15
C ASN A 604 0.34 -35.65 29.59
N GLY A 605 -0.32 -34.68 30.24
CA GLY A 605 0.37 -33.54 30.83
C GLY A 605 1.26 -34.00 31.98
N THR A 606 2.47 -33.44 32.12
CA THR A 606 3.37 -33.68 33.25
C THR A 606 3.55 -32.40 34.06
N LEU A 607 3.57 -32.53 35.41
CA LEU A 607 3.79 -31.40 36.31
C LEU A 607 5.13 -30.71 36.11
N ASP A 608 6.14 -31.47 35.71
CA ASP A 608 7.51 -30.98 35.42
C ASP A 608 7.55 -29.96 34.28
N LYS A 609 6.52 -29.94 33.45
CA LYS A 609 6.38 -29.00 32.31
C LYS A 609 5.33 -27.93 32.54
N GLY A 610 4.88 -27.78 33.79
CA GLY A 610 3.84 -26.80 34.17
C GLY A 610 2.41 -27.22 33.81
N TRP A 611 2.19 -28.49 33.41
CA TRP A 611 0.86 -29.03 33.09
C TRP A 611 0.26 -29.75 34.31
N SER A 612 -1.09 -29.85 34.34
CA SER A 612 -1.82 -30.40 35.47
C SER A 612 -1.62 -31.89 35.74
N GLY A 613 -0.88 -32.60 34.91
CA GLY A 613 -0.74 -34.06 34.95
C GLY A 613 -1.93 -34.83 34.33
N SER A 614 -2.98 -34.14 33.94
CA SER A 614 -4.16 -34.73 33.28
C SER A 614 -3.96 -34.85 31.77
N PRO A 615 -4.59 -35.85 31.15
CA PRO A 615 -4.59 -35.97 29.68
C PRO A 615 -5.30 -34.77 29.06
N LEU A 616 -4.79 -34.33 27.91
CA LEU A 616 -5.37 -33.24 27.12
C LEU A 616 -5.18 -33.46 25.61
N TRP A 617 -6.00 -32.79 24.81
CA TRP A 617 -5.89 -32.82 23.36
C TRP A 617 -5.24 -31.57 22.83
N ILE A 618 -4.18 -31.71 22.03
CA ILE A 618 -3.54 -30.62 21.33
C ILE A 618 -3.99 -30.66 19.86
N PRO A 619 -4.73 -29.66 19.38
CA PRO A 619 -5.09 -29.57 17.97
C PRO A 619 -3.93 -29.03 17.15
N ASN A 620 -3.85 -29.48 15.89
CA ASN A 620 -3.11 -28.82 14.84
C ASN A 620 -4.00 -28.74 13.61
N ILE A 621 -4.36 -27.52 13.22
CA ILE A 621 -5.20 -27.28 12.04
C ILE A 621 -4.37 -26.74 10.89
N LYS A 622 -4.55 -27.35 9.72
CA LYS A 622 -3.98 -26.88 8.43
C LYS A 622 -5.11 -26.65 7.46
N LEU A 623 -5.20 -25.42 6.97
CA LEU A 623 -6.12 -25.04 5.89
C LEU A 623 -5.49 -25.37 4.52
N PRO A 624 -6.29 -25.52 3.45
CA PRO A 624 -5.78 -25.77 2.11
C PRO A 624 -4.71 -24.76 1.69
N GLU A 625 -3.72 -25.20 0.95
CA GLU A 625 -2.66 -24.34 0.44
C GLU A 625 -3.20 -23.32 -0.58
N GLY A 626 -2.49 -22.21 -0.73
CA GLY A 626 -2.81 -21.22 -1.75
C GLY A 626 -3.78 -20.09 -1.33
N PHE A 627 -4.27 -20.05 -0.07
CA PHE A 627 -5.23 -19.03 0.38
C PHE A 627 -4.78 -18.26 1.60
N CYS A 628 -5.25 -16.98 1.66
CA CYS A 628 -5.35 -16.20 2.89
C CYS A 628 -6.82 -15.91 3.19
N PHE A 629 -7.21 -16.10 4.42
CA PHE A 629 -8.54 -15.85 4.93
C PHE A 629 -8.53 -14.63 5.83
N TYR A 630 -9.46 -13.69 5.60
CA TYR A 630 -9.65 -12.47 6.38
C TYR A 630 -11.07 -12.48 6.95
N ASP A 631 -11.20 -12.25 8.25
CA ASP A 631 -12.48 -12.25 8.95
C ASP A 631 -12.56 -11.11 9.94
N THR A 632 -13.72 -10.46 9.99
CA THR A 632 -14.04 -9.37 10.92
C THR A 632 -14.96 -9.82 12.06
N ASN A 633 -15.28 -11.11 12.16
CA ASN A 633 -16.28 -11.67 13.07
C ASN A 633 -15.96 -11.61 14.57
N THR A 634 -14.72 -11.35 14.97
CA THR A 634 -14.27 -11.58 16.34
C THR A 634 -14.57 -10.45 17.32
N ILE A 635 -15.20 -9.35 16.90
CA ILE A 635 -15.25 -8.11 17.69
C ILE A 635 -16.54 -7.97 18.48
N VAL A 636 -17.58 -8.71 18.11
CA VAL A 636 -18.92 -8.56 18.73
C VAL A 636 -19.01 -9.10 20.18
N GLY A 637 -18.00 -9.82 20.65
CA GLY A 637 -17.99 -10.49 21.96
C GLY A 637 -17.21 -9.81 23.08
N SER A 638 -16.41 -8.76 22.82
CA SER A 638 -15.44 -8.22 23.79
C SER A 638 -15.71 -6.82 24.32
N SER A 639 -16.90 -6.27 24.12
CA SER A 639 -17.24 -4.94 24.66
C SER A 639 -17.68 -4.93 26.13
N ASN A 640 -17.52 -6.03 26.90
CA ASN A 640 -17.72 -6.02 28.34
C ASN A 640 -16.51 -6.64 29.05
N ALA A 641 -15.85 -5.81 29.80
CA ALA A 641 -14.79 -6.04 30.78
C ALA A 641 -13.38 -5.62 30.33
N ILE A 642 -12.99 -4.43 30.72
CA ILE A 642 -11.87 -4.17 31.63
C ILE A 642 -12.00 -2.72 32.10
N ASN A 643 -12.74 -2.55 33.19
CA ASN A 643 -12.50 -1.47 34.13
C ASN A 643 -11.65 -2.01 35.27
N GLY A 644 -10.56 -1.36 35.52
CA GLY A 644 -10.14 -1.05 36.87
C GLY A 644 -9.19 -1.99 37.59
N SER A 645 -8.20 -1.35 38.03
CA SER A 645 -7.50 -1.42 39.34
C SER A 645 -6.34 -2.40 39.50
N ASP A 646 -5.22 -1.73 39.77
CA ASP A 646 -4.22 -2.01 40.82
C ASP A 646 -3.78 -3.46 41.08
N ILE A 647 -2.54 -3.71 40.85
CA ILE A 647 -1.70 -4.42 41.83
C ILE A 647 -0.26 -3.88 41.75
N SER A 648 0.06 -3.07 42.74
CA SER A 648 1.39 -2.85 43.28
C SER A 648 1.89 -4.14 43.92
N ARG A 649 3.13 -4.53 43.66
CA ARG A 649 3.93 -5.27 44.66
C ARG A 649 5.43 -5.08 44.49
N ASN A 650 5.95 -4.52 45.53
CA ASN A 650 7.31 -4.52 46.01
C ASN A 650 7.90 -5.95 46.13
N GLY A 651 9.20 -6.04 45.95
CA GLY A 651 9.99 -7.20 46.35
C GLY A 651 11.45 -7.00 46.05
N SER A 652 12.08 -6.30 46.97
CA SER A 652 13.55 -6.26 47.12
C SER A 652 14.10 -7.64 47.42
N GLN A 653 15.26 -8.00 46.83
CA GLN A 653 16.39 -8.48 47.64
C GLN A 653 17.67 -8.57 46.82
N SER A 654 18.71 -8.04 47.42
CA SER A 654 20.10 -8.09 47.11
C SER A 654 20.64 -9.50 47.11
N ASP A 655 21.58 -9.79 46.22
CA ASP A 655 22.74 -10.57 46.62
C ASP A 655 23.97 -10.20 45.79
N ALA A 656 25.02 -9.89 46.51
CA ALA A 656 26.33 -9.55 45.98
C ALA A 656 27.14 -10.83 45.69
N GLY A 657 27.55 -10.94 44.44
CA GLY A 657 28.55 -11.93 44.03
C GLY A 657 29.23 -11.41 42.77
N GLY A 658 30.51 -10.97 42.87
CA GLY A 658 31.25 -10.34 41.80
C GLY A 658 31.39 -11.23 40.57
N THR A 659 30.59 -10.94 39.57
CA THR A 659 30.76 -11.42 38.18
C THR A 659 31.68 -10.45 37.45
N PRO A 660 32.53 -10.91 36.51
CA PRO A 660 33.39 -10.02 35.71
C PRO A 660 32.48 -9.04 34.97
N SER A 661 32.86 -7.77 34.96
CA SER A 661 32.13 -6.69 34.30
C SER A 661 31.89 -7.08 32.83
N SER A 662 30.60 -7.03 32.39
CA SER A 662 30.23 -7.36 31.03
C SER A 662 29.20 -6.33 30.51
N MET A 663 29.34 -5.94 29.26
CA MET A 663 28.40 -5.04 28.59
C MET A 663 27.31 -5.78 27.83
N LYS A 664 26.14 -5.16 27.76
CA LYS A 664 25.05 -5.62 26.93
C LYS A 664 25.41 -5.45 25.45
N VAL A 665 25.03 -6.41 24.59
CA VAL A 665 25.28 -6.41 23.15
C VAL A 665 23.96 -6.70 22.43
N ILE A 666 23.70 -6.02 21.34
CA ILE A 666 22.59 -6.31 20.44
C ILE A 666 23.12 -6.69 19.06
N SER A 667 22.64 -7.81 18.50
CA SER A 667 22.93 -8.19 17.12
C SER A 667 21.94 -7.55 16.15
N ILE A 668 22.46 -6.81 15.18
CA ILE A 668 21.72 -6.10 14.17
C ILE A 668 22.21 -6.56 12.79
N LYS A 669 21.29 -6.82 11.85
CA LYS A 669 21.68 -7.18 10.49
C LYS A 669 22.23 -5.98 9.74
N GLN A 670 23.09 -6.22 8.74
CA GLN A 670 23.49 -5.20 7.81
C GLN A 670 22.37 -4.95 6.75
N PRO A 671 22.15 -3.70 6.28
CA PRO A 671 22.95 -2.49 6.48
C PRO A 671 22.61 -1.71 7.76
N TRP A 672 21.62 -2.15 8.54
CA TRP A 672 21.08 -1.42 9.69
C TRP A 672 22.12 -1.10 10.76
N ALA A 673 23.04 -2.04 11.04
CA ALA A 673 24.11 -1.80 12.00
C ALA A 673 25.03 -0.66 11.54
N SER A 674 25.44 -0.64 10.27
CA SER A 674 26.28 0.43 9.73
C SER A 674 25.54 1.77 9.65
N LEU A 675 24.22 1.78 9.39
CA LEU A 675 23.42 2.99 9.42
C LEU A 675 23.28 3.59 10.83
N ILE A 676 23.25 2.76 11.88
CA ILE A 676 23.32 3.23 13.27
C ILE A 676 24.71 3.80 13.56
N MET A 677 25.75 3.07 13.19
CA MET A 677 27.13 3.48 13.47
C MET A 677 27.56 4.71 12.68
N SER A 678 26.93 5.01 11.55
CA SER A 678 27.13 6.26 10.81
C SER A 678 26.32 7.45 11.36
N GLY A 679 25.55 7.26 12.44
CA GLY A 679 24.70 8.30 13.02
C GLY A 679 23.47 8.69 12.18
N LEU A 680 23.20 7.98 11.08
CA LEU A 680 22.04 8.25 10.21
C LEU A 680 20.76 7.66 10.77
N LYS A 681 20.83 6.42 11.27
CA LYS A 681 19.67 5.72 11.83
C LYS A 681 19.61 5.94 13.34
N ASP A 682 18.65 6.71 13.78
CA ASP A 682 18.47 7.16 15.16
C ASP A 682 17.53 6.29 16.00
N VAL A 683 16.98 5.22 15.42
CA VAL A 683 16.14 4.25 16.11
C VAL A 683 16.45 2.82 15.71
N GLU A 684 16.31 1.88 16.63
CA GLU A 684 16.28 0.45 16.30
C GLU A 684 14.89 -0.13 16.55
N ASN A 685 14.33 -0.81 15.58
CA ASN A 685 12.98 -1.34 15.63
C ASN A 685 12.97 -2.75 16.20
N ARG A 686 12.25 -2.95 17.31
CA ARG A 686 12.13 -4.25 17.99
C ARG A 686 10.69 -4.48 18.45
N SER A 687 10.29 -5.73 18.58
CA SER A 687 8.97 -6.10 19.12
C SER A 687 8.92 -6.09 20.65
N TRP A 688 10.00 -5.71 21.34
CA TRP A 688 10.13 -5.73 22.79
C TRP A 688 10.99 -4.55 23.28
N LYS A 689 10.80 -4.20 24.57
CA LYS A 689 11.54 -3.10 25.22
C LYS A 689 12.82 -3.63 25.89
N ILE A 690 13.90 -2.87 25.84
CA ILE A 690 15.04 -3.12 26.70
C ILE A 690 14.79 -2.53 28.08
N ASN A 691 15.11 -3.28 29.12
CA ASN A 691 14.97 -2.82 30.51
C ASN A 691 16.15 -1.96 30.94
N GLY A 692 15.87 -0.92 31.74
CA GLY A 692 16.88 -0.06 32.36
C GLY A 692 17.44 0.98 31.39
N THR A 693 16.58 1.66 30.63
CA THR A 693 16.97 2.85 29.85
C THR A 693 17.00 4.09 30.75
N PRO A 694 17.95 5.02 30.51
CA PRO A 694 19.00 4.96 29.50
C PRO A 694 20.06 3.91 29.79
N CYS A 695 20.55 3.23 28.75
CA CYS A 695 21.61 2.26 28.89
C CYS A 695 22.56 2.24 27.67
N LYS A 696 23.85 2.04 27.94
CA LYS A 696 24.84 1.80 26.88
C LYS A 696 24.74 0.36 26.40
N ILE A 697 24.87 0.18 25.10
CA ILE A 697 24.81 -1.12 24.44
C ILE A 697 25.81 -1.21 23.31
N LEU A 698 26.51 -2.32 23.23
CA LEU A 698 27.44 -2.61 22.13
C LEU A 698 26.62 -2.98 20.88
N ILE A 699 26.98 -2.42 19.73
CA ILE A 699 26.35 -2.67 18.45
C ILE A 699 27.15 -3.73 17.70
N HIS A 700 26.58 -4.92 17.59
CA HIS A 700 27.18 -6.05 16.87
C HIS A 700 26.49 -6.21 15.51
N CYS A 701 27.25 -6.28 14.42
CA CYS A 701 26.75 -6.64 13.10
C CYS A 701 26.73 -8.16 12.90
N GLY A 702 25.56 -8.69 12.53
CA GLY A 702 25.35 -10.11 12.27
C GLY A 702 26.11 -10.61 11.04
N GLY A 703 26.18 -11.95 10.87
CA GLY A 703 26.80 -12.57 9.70
C GLY A 703 26.02 -12.41 8.39
N ASN A 704 24.74 -12.13 8.47
CA ASN A 704 23.83 -12.05 7.33
C ASN A 704 23.46 -10.59 7.00
N ILE A 705 23.32 -10.32 5.69
CA ILE A 705 22.76 -9.08 5.17
C ILE A 705 21.24 -9.22 5.07
N ASP A 706 20.50 -8.17 5.40
CA ASP A 706 19.07 -8.06 5.17
C ASP A 706 18.81 -7.68 3.70
N LYS A 707 18.79 -8.70 2.83
CA LYS A 707 18.60 -8.50 1.39
C LYS A 707 17.29 -7.77 1.05
N PRO A 708 16.12 -8.10 1.67
CA PRO A 708 14.90 -7.32 1.46
C PRO A 708 15.04 -5.85 1.84
N ALA A 709 15.73 -5.56 2.95
CA ALA A 709 15.97 -4.19 3.37
C ALA A 709 16.87 -3.43 2.39
N LEU A 710 17.96 -4.05 1.92
CA LEU A 710 18.80 -3.46 0.88
C LEU A 710 18.02 -3.14 -0.39
N THR A 711 17.24 -4.09 -0.88
CA THR A 711 16.39 -3.87 -2.06
C THR A 711 15.44 -2.69 -1.84
N TYR A 712 14.84 -2.58 -0.65
CA TYR A 712 13.98 -1.46 -0.28
C TYR A 712 14.72 -0.12 -0.27
N LEU A 713 15.93 -0.09 0.31
CA LEU A 713 16.75 1.12 0.43
C LEU A 713 17.33 1.56 -0.92
N GLU A 714 17.79 0.61 -1.75
CA GLU A 714 18.37 0.89 -3.07
C GLU A 714 17.36 1.42 -4.10
N TYR A 715 16.07 1.11 -3.92
CA TYR A 715 15.02 1.66 -4.82
C TYR A 715 14.75 3.16 -4.64
N GLY A 716 15.24 3.81 -3.58
CA GLY A 716 15.27 5.27 -3.43
C GLY A 716 13.93 6.00 -3.47
N PHE A 717 12.80 5.29 -3.35
CA PHE A 717 11.45 5.88 -3.42
C PHE A 717 10.86 6.23 -2.05
N SER A 718 11.62 6.09 -0.99
CA SER A 718 11.25 6.43 0.38
C SER A 718 12.30 7.37 0.96
N GLU A 719 11.93 8.18 1.95
CA GLU A 719 12.91 9.01 2.66
C GLU A 719 14.11 8.18 3.18
N PRO A 720 13.92 7.01 3.84
CA PRO A 720 15.04 6.14 4.23
C PRO A 720 15.90 5.66 3.06
N GLY A 721 15.30 5.37 1.92
CA GLY A 721 16.03 4.95 0.73
C GLY A 721 16.87 6.06 0.12
N THR A 722 16.34 7.27 0.10
CA THR A 722 17.06 8.45 -0.38
C THR A 722 18.26 8.74 0.53
N GLU A 723 18.07 8.71 1.85
CA GLU A 723 19.14 8.88 2.83
C GLU A 723 20.21 7.80 2.71
N TYR A 724 19.81 6.53 2.55
CA TYR A 724 20.77 5.44 2.36
C TYR A 724 21.61 5.61 1.10
N ILE A 725 20.99 5.94 -0.04
CA ILE A 725 21.72 6.13 -1.30
C ILE A 725 22.69 7.31 -1.18
N ASN A 726 22.27 8.39 -0.56
CA ASN A 726 23.13 9.53 -0.30
C ASN A 726 24.30 9.15 0.61
N ALA A 727 24.03 8.43 1.70
CA ALA A 727 25.06 7.98 2.64
C ALA A 727 26.11 7.06 1.99
N VAL A 728 25.67 6.13 1.12
CA VAL A 728 26.60 5.27 0.36
C VAL A 728 27.42 6.10 -0.64
N LYS A 729 26.78 7.06 -1.34
CA LYS A 729 27.48 7.97 -2.25
C LYS A 729 28.50 8.86 -1.53
N MET A 730 28.18 9.25 -0.32
CA MET A 730 29.06 10.08 0.53
C MET A 730 30.14 9.26 1.27
N GLY A 731 30.13 7.92 1.13
CA GLY A 731 31.08 7.07 1.84
C GLY A 731 30.83 6.94 3.35
N LEU A 732 29.68 7.43 3.84
CA LEU A 732 29.28 7.34 5.25
C LEU A 732 28.84 5.94 5.64
N VAL A 733 28.34 5.17 4.69
CA VAL A 733 28.00 3.76 4.84
C VAL A 733 28.78 2.97 3.80
N PRO A 734 29.50 1.90 4.19
CA PRO A 734 30.25 1.08 3.24
C PRO A 734 29.35 0.48 2.16
N GLY A 735 29.89 0.27 0.99
CA GLY A 735 29.23 -0.46 -0.09
C GLY A 735 28.89 -1.90 0.32
N ILE A 736 27.92 -2.53 -0.34
CA ILE A 736 27.40 -3.86 0.04
C ILE A 736 28.51 -4.92 0.24
N LYS A 737 29.54 -4.86 -0.60
CA LYS A 737 30.66 -5.83 -0.53
C LYS A 737 31.60 -5.58 0.65
N GLU A 738 31.61 -4.37 1.17
CA GLU A 738 32.51 -3.87 2.21
C GLU A 738 31.83 -3.82 3.58
N LEU A 739 30.52 -4.07 3.68
CA LEU A 739 29.78 -4.07 4.94
C LEU A 739 30.40 -5.05 5.94
N PRO A 740 30.81 -4.59 7.14
CA PRO A 740 31.40 -5.43 8.15
C PRO A 740 30.44 -6.52 8.62
N ARG A 741 31.00 -7.68 9.02
CA ARG A 741 30.18 -8.83 9.47
C ARG A 741 30.83 -9.48 10.70
N ARG A 742 29.98 -10.08 11.56
CA ARG A 742 30.42 -10.78 12.79
C ARG A 742 31.36 -9.93 13.66
N SER A 743 31.05 -8.65 13.77
CA SER A 743 31.91 -7.71 14.47
C SER A 743 31.10 -6.81 15.39
N ILE A 744 31.68 -6.43 16.53
CA ILE A 744 31.17 -5.32 17.33
C ILE A 744 31.84 -4.06 16.80
N LEU A 745 31.01 -3.16 16.31
CA LEU A 745 31.45 -1.96 15.60
C LEU A 745 31.72 -0.77 16.54
N GLY A 746 31.05 -0.78 17.69
CA GLY A 746 31.11 0.31 18.66
C GLY A 746 29.99 0.17 19.67
N TYR A 747 29.59 1.28 20.29
CA TYR A 747 28.50 1.33 21.24
C TYR A 747 27.60 2.57 21.06
N ALA A 748 26.37 2.47 21.56
CA ALA A 748 25.43 3.57 21.55
C ALA A 748 24.63 3.60 22.86
N THR A 749 24.01 4.72 23.16
CA THR A 749 23.09 4.87 24.30
C THR A 749 21.65 4.72 23.81
N ILE A 750 20.92 3.75 24.37
CA ILE A 750 19.46 3.66 24.21
C ILE A 750 18.83 4.55 25.29
N THR A 751 18.25 5.68 24.90
CA THR A 751 17.72 6.66 25.85
C THR A 751 16.33 6.32 26.30
N LYS A 752 15.48 5.79 25.40
CA LYS A 752 14.11 5.36 25.69
C LYS A 752 13.62 4.34 24.68
N CYS A 753 12.55 3.64 25.05
CA CYS A 753 11.85 2.70 24.17
C CYS A 753 10.39 3.13 24.09
N GLU A 754 9.96 3.61 22.94
CA GLU A 754 8.57 4.05 22.72
C GLU A 754 8.04 3.60 21.35
N SER A 755 6.74 3.45 21.21
CA SER A 755 6.11 3.15 19.93
C SER A 755 5.78 4.44 19.20
N GLY A 756 6.05 4.48 17.90
CA GLY A 756 5.71 5.62 17.04
C GLY A 756 6.61 6.83 17.22
N TYR A 757 7.87 6.62 17.56
CA TYR A 757 8.87 7.70 17.58
C TYR A 757 9.00 8.34 16.18
N PRO A 758 8.99 9.69 16.08
CA PRO A 758 9.01 10.39 14.81
C PRO A 758 10.40 10.36 14.18
N SER A 759 10.72 9.26 13.48
CA SER A 759 11.94 9.09 12.70
C SER A 759 11.59 8.49 11.36
N ILE A 760 12.30 8.89 10.32
CA ILE A 760 12.20 8.27 8.99
C ILE A 760 12.57 6.78 9.01
N TRP A 761 13.36 6.36 10.01
CA TRP A 761 13.81 5.00 10.23
C TRP A 761 12.87 4.17 11.10
N SER A 762 11.80 4.76 11.62
CA SER A 762 10.81 4.03 12.39
C SER A 762 10.09 3.03 11.52
N SER A 763 9.98 1.77 11.99
CA SER A 763 9.25 0.74 11.28
C SER A 763 7.76 0.98 11.37
N ASP A 764 7.07 0.77 10.26
CA ASP A 764 5.60 0.82 10.16
C ASP A 764 4.94 -0.51 10.55
N GLU A 765 5.73 -1.52 10.94
CA GLU A 765 5.19 -2.83 11.31
C GLU A 765 4.50 -2.80 12.69
N PRO A 766 3.33 -3.44 12.84
CA PRO A 766 2.62 -3.49 14.10
C PRO A 766 3.44 -4.15 15.20
N GLY A 767 3.34 -3.60 16.41
CA GLY A 767 4.03 -4.14 17.57
C GLY A 767 5.53 -3.82 17.64
N GLN A 768 6.05 -3.02 16.72
CA GLN A 768 7.42 -2.53 16.78
C GLN A 768 7.55 -1.39 17.80
N ILE A 769 8.62 -1.47 18.58
CA ILE A 769 9.02 -0.46 19.56
C ILE A 769 10.35 0.13 19.08
N GLN A 770 10.39 1.43 18.99
CA GLN A 770 11.59 2.16 18.61
C GLN A 770 12.47 2.33 19.85
N TRP A 771 13.66 1.74 19.81
CA TRP A 771 14.71 2.05 20.76
C TRP A 771 15.41 3.30 20.25
N VAL A 772 15.21 4.41 20.93
CA VAL A 772 15.80 5.69 20.54
C VAL A 772 17.27 5.68 20.87
N ILE A 773 18.07 5.92 19.85
CA ILE A 773 19.53 5.82 19.90
C ILE A 773 20.12 7.22 19.92
N GLU A 774 20.99 7.44 20.88
CA GLU A 774 21.78 8.65 21.01
C GLU A 774 23.21 8.28 21.36
N ASP A 775 24.13 9.24 21.29
CA ASP A 775 25.55 9.06 21.67
C ASP A 775 26.19 7.81 21.05
N VAL A 776 26.27 7.79 19.73
CA VAL A 776 26.94 6.70 19.00
C VAL A 776 28.44 6.90 19.02
N PHE A 777 29.17 5.83 19.36
CA PHE A 777 30.62 5.79 19.35
C PHE A 777 31.09 4.61 18.51
N GLU A 778 31.84 4.87 17.46
CA GLU A 778 32.42 3.85 16.58
C GLU A 778 33.84 3.53 17.07
N PHE A 779 34.16 2.23 17.18
CA PHE A 779 35.53 1.80 17.54
C PHE A 779 36.47 2.05 16.36
N ASP A 780 37.65 2.59 16.64
CA ASP A 780 38.70 2.78 15.64
C ASP A 780 39.11 1.45 15.00
N GLN A 781 39.01 0.36 15.76
CA GLN A 781 39.15 -1.02 15.27
C GLN A 781 37.97 -1.86 15.75
N PRO A 782 37.10 -2.36 14.86
CA PRO A 782 36.01 -3.26 15.24
C PRO A 782 36.50 -4.54 15.89
N ILE A 783 35.77 -5.05 16.88
CA ILE A 783 36.08 -6.37 17.49
C ILE A 783 35.48 -7.43 16.55
N THR A 784 36.35 -8.19 15.88
CA THR A 784 35.99 -9.15 14.84
C THR A 784 35.69 -10.55 15.37
N ASP A 785 35.14 -11.41 14.52
CA ASP A 785 34.85 -12.84 14.77
C ASP A 785 33.90 -13.13 15.94
N ILE A 786 33.03 -12.18 16.25
CA ILE A 786 32.01 -12.35 17.28
C ILE A 786 30.81 -13.07 16.72
N LYS A 787 30.40 -14.17 17.38
CA LYS A 787 29.12 -14.87 17.03
C LYS A 787 27.96 -14.16 17.67
N GLY A 788 27.07 -13.62 16.85
CA GLY A 788 25.83 -12.98 17.32
C GLY A 788 24.85 -13.96 17.96
N GLN A 789 24.03 -13.46 18.87
CA GLN A 789 22.99 -14.21 19.55
C GLN A 789 21.64 -13.51 19.36
N LEU A 790 20.54 -14.22 19.61
CA LEU A 790 19.20 -13.63 19.61
C LEU A 790 18.97 -12.80 20.87
N GLY A 791 18.30 -11.67 20.72
CA GLY A 791 18.02 -10.74 21.83
C GLY A 791 19.27 -9.94 22.26
N VAL A 792 19.26 -9.47 23.51
CA VAL A 792 20.42 -8.84 24.14
C VAL A 792 21.22 -9.93 24.85
N PHE A 793 22.52 -9.97 24.60
CA PHE A 793 23.45 -10.88 25.26
C PHE A 793 24.59 -10.09 25.93
N SER A 794 25.36 -10.74 26.77
CA SER A 794 26.50 -10.12 27.46
C SER A 794 27.82 -10.46 26.76
N TYR A 795 28.69 -9.47 26.64
CA TYR A 795 30.05 -9.63 26.14
C TYR A 795 31.06 -9.20 27.25
N PRO A 796 32.11 -9.96 27.50
CA PRO A 796 33.04 -9.67 28.57
C PRO A 796 33.94 -8.47 28.20
N LEU A 797 33.40 -7.29 28.37
CA LEU A 797 34.06 -6.01 28.16
C LEU A 797 33.67 -5.06 29.28
N ASP A 798 34.63 -4.42 29.90
CA ASP A 798 34.36 -3.45 30.96
C ASP A 798 34.05 -2.09 30.36
N GLU A 799 32.95 -1.48 30.80
CA GLU A 799 32.56 -0.15 30.38
C GLU A 799 33.62 0.93 30.63
N ASN A 800 34.47 0.72 31.65
CA ASN A 800 35.58 1.63 31.98
C ASN A 800 36.87 1.38 31.18
N SER A 801 36.88 0.34 30.34
CA SER A 801 38.05 -0.05 29.52
C SER A 801 37.66 -0.35 28.08
N LEU A 802 36.80 0.49 27.51
CA LEU A 802 36.38 0.37 26.13
C LEU A 802 37.57 0.62 25.18
N PRO A 803 37.58 -0.05 23.99
CA PRO A 803 38.51 0.28 22.93
C PRO A 803 38.44 1.76 22.55
N SER A 804 39.50 2.28 21.98
CA SER A 804 39.52 3.64 21.40
C SER A 804 38.34 3.79 20.42
N ALA A 805 37.55 4.83 20.62
CA ALA A 805 36.36 5.10 19.87
C ALA A 805 36.19 6.60 19.68
N HIS A 806 35.62 6.98 18.54
CA HIS A 806 35.26 8.35 18.28
C HIS A 806 33.73 8.50 18.29
N ARG A 807 33.24 9.64 18.75
CA ARG A 807 31.82 9.97 18.75
C ARG A 807 31.38 10.28 17.33
N VAL A 808 30.27 9.67 16.90
CA VAL A 808 29.68 9.91 15.61
C VAL A 808 28.48 10.84 15.79
N GLY A 809 28.52 11.99 15.15
CA GLY A 809 27.39 12.93 15.10
C GLY A 809 26.32 12.47 14.11
N ARG A 810 25.17 13.13 14.14
CA ARG A 810 24.12 12.90 13.12
C ARG A 810 24.68 13.18 11.73
N ASN A 811 24.32 12.37 10.74
CA ASN A 811 24.79 12.42 9.36
C ASN A 811 26.28 12.05 9.14
N GLY A 812 26.83 11.16 9.95
CA GLY A 812 28.17 10.60 9.75
C GLY A 812 29.33 11.53 10.10
N LEU A 813 29.06 12.62 10.78
CA LEU A 813 30.11 13.53 11.23
C LEU A 813 30.82 12.99 12.46
N ARG A 814 32.16 12.92 12.43
CA ARG A 814 33.01 12.49 13.54
C ARG A 814 33.47 13.71 14.32
N LEU A 815 33.12 13.76 15.60
CA LEU A 815 33.52 14.83 16.52
C LEU A 815 34.67 14.32 17.42
N GLN A 816 35.83 14.95 17.30
CA GLN A 816 36.94 14.78 18.24
C GLN A 816 37.22 16.12 18.90
N GLU A 817 36.93 16.26 20.18
CA GLU A 817 37.14 17.47 20.99
C GLU A 817 36.68 18.76 20.26
N ASN A 818 37.58 19.43 19.56
CA ASN A 818 37.29 20.65 18.79
C ASN A 818 37.38 20.44 17.29
N ASN A 819 37.50 19.19 16.81
CA ASN A 819 37.60 18.91 15.38
C ASN A 819 36.39 18.11 14.88
N LEU A 820 35.79 18.58 13.83
CA LEU A 820 34.73 17.90 13.10
C LEU A 820 35.32 17.31 11.82
N THR A 821 35.32 16.00 11.70
CA THR A 821 35.85 15.31 10.53
C THR A 821 34.74 14.74 9.64
N LEU A 822 34.82 15.04 8.35
CA LEU A 822 33.95 14.49 7.33
C LEU A 822 34.75 13.58 6.41
N PRO A 823 34.51 12.24 6.38
CA PRO A 823 35.13 11.37 5.39
C PRO A 823 34.61 11.69 3.98
N VAL A 824 35.52 11.77 3.02
CA VAL A 824 35.18 12.16 1.64
C VAL A 824 35.47 11.01 0.68
N SER A 825 34.47 10.58 -0.08
CA SER A 825 34.63 9.62 -1.18
C SER A 825 34.68 10.34 -2.53
N ASP A 826 35.14 9.66 -3.57
CA ASP A 826 35.11 10.14 -4.96
C ASP A 826 33.72 10.67 -5.39
N ALA A 827 32.66 10.10 -4.86
CA ALA A 827 31.30 10.51 -5.17
C ALA A 827 30.93 11.85 -4.52
N VAL A 828 31.41 12.11 -3.31
CA VAL A 828 31.25 13.41 -2.62
C VAL A 828 32.02 14.47 -3.37
N PHE A 829 33.21 14.17 -3.82
CA PHE A 829 34.03 15.09 -4.59
C PHE A 829 33.39 15.51 -5.94
N LYS A 830 32.85 14.52 -6.67
CA LYS A 830 32.08 14.80 -7.90
C LYS A 830 30.81 15.61 -7.65
N SER A 831 30.17 15.44 -6.50
CA SER A 831 29.01 16.25 -6.08
C SER A 831 29.41 17.67 -5.68
N PHE A 832 30.57 17.83 -5.06
CA PHE A 832 31.18 19.10 -4.70
C PHE A 832 31.48 19.95 -5.97
N LYS A 833 32.07 19.33 -6.99
CA LYS A 833 32.30 19.97 -8.30
C LYS A 833 31.01 20.44 -8.99
N LYS A 834 29.88 19.80 -8.72
CA LYS A 834 28.54 20.15 -9.26
C LYS A 834 27.79 21.18 -8.41
N GLY A 835 28.32 21.59 -7.27
CA GLY A 835 27.97 22.80 -6.54
C GLY A 835 26.70 22.80 -5.68
N PHE A 836 25.73 21.93 -5.88
CA PHE A 836 24.38 22.18 -5.34
C PHE A 836 23.93 21.36 -4.12
N ARG A 837 24.27 20.07 -4.03
CA ARG A 837 23.75 19.20 -2.96
C ARG A 837 24.65 19.12 -1.74
N PHE A 838 25.93 19.08 -1.95
CA PHE A 838 26.91 18.97 -0.87
C PHE A 838 26.89 20.21 0.05
N THR A 839 26.70 21.40 -0.53
CA THR A 839 26.62 22.65 0.22
C THR A 839 25.43 22.68 1.18
N LEU A 840 24.27 22.15 0.79
CA LEU A 840 23.08 22.15 1.65
C LEU A 840 23.22 21.15 2.81
N GLU A 841 23.72 19.96 2.54
CA GLU A 841 23.92 18.90 3.55
C GLU A 841 25.04 19.24 4.51
N LEU A 842 26.16 19.75 4.01
CA LEU A 842 27.28 20.21 4.86
C LEU A 842 26.84 21.40 5.74
N THR A 843 26.05 22.32 5.21
CA THR A 843 25.55 23.48 5.96
C THR A 843 24.60 23.04 7.08
N GLN A 844 23.73 22.09 6.84
CA GLN A 844 22.81 21.57 7.85
C GLN A 844 23.58 20.80 8.94
N SER A 845 24.54 19.99 8.57
CA SER A 845 25.40 19.24 9.48
C SER A 845 26.32 20.16 10.29
N LEU A 846 26.88 21.19 9.68
CA LEU A 846 27.68 22.22 10.36
C LEU A 846 26.83 23.03 11.36
N ARG A 847 25.60 23.39 11.04
CA ARG A 847 24.68 24.05 11.98
C ARG A 847 24.42 23.17 13.20
N GLN A 848 24.20 21.86 13.01
CA GLN A 848 23.98 20.92 14.11
C GLN A 848 25.23 20.74 14.97
N ALA A 849 26.40 20.65 14.37
CA ALA A 849 27.69 20.48 15.09
C ALA A 849 28.07 21.75 15.84
N LEU A 850 27.71 22.93 15.31
CA LEU A 850 27.97 24.23 15.94
C LEU A 850 26.88 24.62 16.96
N HIS A 851 25.91 23.73 17.26
CA HIS A 851 24.80 24.02 18.17
C HIS A 851 24.06 25.34 17.84
N ILE A 852 23.95 25.69 16.54
CA ILE A 852 23.18 26.85 16.12
C ILE A 852 21.69 26.52 16.21
N ASN A 853 21.14 26.58 17.41
CA ASN A 853 19.70 26.66 17.61
C ASN A 853 19.28 28.11 17.53
N GLU A 854 18.11 28.39 17.01
CA GLU A 854 17.57 29.77 16.80
C GLU A 854 17.55 30.63 18.08
N ASP A 855 17.71 30.05 19.27
CA ASP A 855 17.57 30.70 20.57
C ASP A 855 18.82 30.67 21.47
N SER A 856 20.00 30.22 21.03
CA SER A 856 21.16 30.16 21.91
C SER A 856 22.20 31.25 21.62
N SER A 857 22.60 31.90 22.69
CA SER A 857 23.64 32.96 22.69
C SER A 857 25.11 32.48 22.54
N ALA A 858 25.35 31.16 22.44
CA ALA A 858 26.69 30.59 22.32
C ALA A 858 26.84 29.88 20.97
N THR A 859 27.40 30.52 19.98
CA THR A 859 27.80 29.92 18.71
C THR A 859 29.28 29.59 18.68
N ARG A 860 29.64 28.36 18.31
CA ARG A 860 31.03 28.02 17.97
C ARG A 860 31.32 28.47 16.52
N SER A 861 32.51 29.04 16.29
CA SER A 861 32.95 29.42 14.95
C SER A 861 33.91 28.35 14.37
N ILE A 862 33.85 28.13 13.06
CA ILE A 862 34.89 27.38 12.38
C ILE A 862 36.13 28.25 12.25
N GLN A 863 37.31 27.77 12.74
CA GLN A 863 38.56 28.54 12.70
C GLN A 863 39.41 28.18 11.48
N SER A 864 39.46 26.89 11.11
CA SER A 864 40.23 26.46 9.95
C SER A 864 39.57 25.22 9.30
N ILE A 865 39.96 24.95 8.06
CA ILE A 865 39.58 23.76 7.32
C ILE A 865 40.84 23.07 6.84
N THR A 866 41.03 21.83 7.21
CA THR A 866 42.17 21.05 6.80
C THR A 866 41.73 19.89 5.94
N VAL A 867 42.31 19.73 4.76
CA VAL A 867 42.09 18.63 3.86
C VAL A 867 43.24 17.67 3.95
N LEU A 868 42.91 16.40 4.26
CA LEU A 868 43.91 15.31 4.45
C LEU A 868 43.88 14.37 3.28
N HIS A 869 45.08 14.11 2.69
CA HIS A 869 45.26 13.10 1.65
C HIS A 869 46.47 12.23 2.01
N GLY A 870 46.22 11.15 2.72
CA GLY A 870 47.32 10.32 3.22
C GLY A 870 48.28 11.08 4.14
N VAL A 871 49.47 11.39 3.67
CA VAL A 871 50.51 12.16 4.41
C VAL A 871 50.50 13.65 4.07
N GLU A 872 49.80 14.04 3.01
CA GLU A 872 49.69 15.43 2.56
C GLU A 872 48.54 16.14 3.26
N THR A 873 48.82 17.37 3.73
CA THR A 873 47.84 18.17 4.45
C THR A 873 47.80 19.56 3.85
N LYS A 874 46.64 20.06 3.48
CA LYS A 874 46.47 21.41 2.97
C LYS A 874 45.44 22.14 3.85
N CYS A 875 45.83 23.28 4.46
CA CYS A 875 44.99 24.09 5.30
C CYS A 875 44.49 25.30 4.53
N PHE A 876 43.22 25.65 4.71
CA PHE A 876 42.58 26.81 4.11
C PHE A 876 41.96 27.69 5.19
N SER A 877 41.88 28.98 4.95
CA SER A 877 41.06 29.88 5.78
C SER A 877 39.57 29.65 5.46
N LEU A 878 38.71 30.04 6.39
CA LEU A 878 37.26 29.92 6.16
C LEU A 878 36.81 30.80 4.97
N ASP A 879 37.39 31.95 4.81
CA ASP A 879 37.05 32.91 3.75
C ASP A 879 37.51 32.44 2.36
N ASP A 880 38.53 31.60 2.30
CA ASP A 880 39.01 31.01 1.05
C ASP A 880 38.12 29.86 0.55
N VAL A 881 37.36 29.26 1.47
CA VAL A 881 36.57 28.02 1.18
C VAL A 881 35.07 28.30 1.07
N PHE A 882 34.54 29.25 1.86
CA PHE A 882 33.11 29.49 1.92
C PHE A 882 32.78 30.98 1.84
N ILE A 883 31.70 31.30 1.11
CA ILE A 883 31.06 32.61 1.17
C ILE A 883 29.97 32.56 2.24
N ILE A 884 30.11 33.36 3.29
CA ILE A 884 29.14 33.47 4.37
C ILE A 884 28.01 34.39 3.97
N LYS A 885 26.78 33.90 3.87
CA LYS A 885 25.59 34.71 3.64
C LYS A 885 25.06 35.25 4.97
N ALA A 886 25.15 36.52 5.17
CA ALA A 886 24.83 37.23 6.42
C ALA A 886 23.36 37.09 6.90
N ARG A 887 22.39 36.78 6.00
CA ARG A 887 20.97 36.70 6.35
C ARG A 887 20.52 35.35 6.88
N ASP A 888 21.09 34.25 6.43
CA ASP A 888 20.67 32.91 6.76
C ASP A 888 21.78 32.07 7.39
N LYS A 889 22.93 32.67 7.67
CA LYS A 889 24.13 31.98 8.18
C LYS A 889 24.49 30.73 7.37
N SER A 890 24.25 30.76 6.05
CA SER A 890 24.60 29.65 5.16
C SER A 890 26.02 29.86 4.61
N TYR A 891 26.68 28.71 4.36
CA TYR A 891 28.02 28.64 3.79
C TYR A 891 27.89 28.14 2.34
N THR A 892 28.49 28.79 1.38
CA THR A 892 28.55 28.38 -0.01
C THR A 892 30.02 28.18 -0.39
N PRO A 893 30.42 27.03 -0.97
CA PRO A 893 31.80 26.83 -1.40
C PRO A 893 32.21 27.86 -2.45
N VAL A 894 33.45 28.34 -2.36
CA VAL A 894 34.04 29.21 -3.38
C VAL A 894 34.42 28.36 -4.59
N GLU A 895 34.10 28.80 -5.82
CA GLU A 895 34.38 28.04 -7.06
C GLU A 895 35.87 27.68 -7.17
N HIS A 896 36.75 28.58 -6.80
CA HIS A 896 38.21 28.40 -6.83
C HIS A 896 38.70 27.23 -5.94
N PHE A 897 38.02 26.98 -4.82
CA PHE A 897 38.34 25.87 -3.94
C PHE A 897 38.09 24.50 -4.60
N ALA A 898 37.06 24.38 -5.43
CA ALA A 898 36.75 23.16 -6.15
C ALA A 898 37.79 22.84 -7.22
N ASP A 899 38.41 23.86 -7.84
CA ASP A 899 39.46 23.69 -8.87
C ASP A 899 40.80 23.28 -8.23
N GLU A 900 41.17 23.87 -7.11
CA GLU A 900 42.40 23.48 -6.39
C GLU A 900 42.34 22.07 -5.81
N LEU A 901 41.14 21.57 -5.49
CA LEU A 901 40.93 20.21 -5.01
C LEU A 901 40.86 19.17 -6.12
N SER A 902 40.78 19.58 -7.40
CA SER A 902 40.53 18.66 -8.54
C SER A 902 41.65 17.65 -8.75
N ASP A 903 42.86 17.93 -8.32
CA ASP A 903 44.06 17.11 -8.55
C ASP A 903 44.43 16.24 -7.33
N MET A 904 43.67 16.32 -6.23
CA MET A 904 43.90 15.55 -5.02
C MET A 904 42.80 14.47 -4.82
N LEU A 905 43.21 13.28 -4.46
CA LEU A 905 42.32 12.20 -4.01
C LEU A 905 42.16 12.35 -2.48
N PHE A 906 40.95 12.77 -2.06
CA PHE A 906 40.72 13.08 -0.63
C PHE A 906 40.25 11.87 0.15
N TYR A 907 40.66 11.85 1.43
CA TYR A 907 40.16 10.90 2.41
C TYR A 907 39.36 11.57 3.52
N GLU A 908 39.72 12.78 3.97
CA GLU A 908 39.01 13.48 5.06
C GLU A 908 39.10 15.00 4.94
N ILE A 909 38.03 15.70 5.35
CA ILE A 909 38.02 17.14 5.58
C ILE A 909 37.83 17.37 7.08
N VAL A 910 38.76 18.07 7.71
CA VAL A 910 38.72 18.39 9.13
C VAL A 910 38.41 19.87 9.30
N PHE A 911 37.31 20.15 10.01
CA PHE A 911 36.94 21.49 10.43
C PHE A 911 37.42 21.71 11.87
N GLU A 912 38.29 22.69 12.09
CA GLU A 912 38.68 23.09 13.45
C GLU A 912 37.60 24.04 13.99
N ILE A 913 37.02 23.68 15.12
CA ILE A 913 35.93 24.40 15.77
C ILE A 913 36.50 25.15 17.00
N GLY A 914 36.33 26.45 17.00
CA GLY A 914 36.75 27.26 18.16
C GLY A 914 35.88 26.99 19.40
N ASN A 915 36.41 27.41 20.55
CA ASN A 915 35.66 27.36 21.81
C ASN A 915 34.36 28.16 21.71
N PRO A 916 33.29 27.81 22.45
CA PRO A 916 32.08 28.65 22.48
C PRO A 916 32.43 30.08 22.89
N LEU A 917 31.98 31.05 22.11
CA LEU A 917 32.12 32.48 22.44
C LEU A 917 31.21 32.86 23.59
#